data_7dcee5018ef728b980b242b57ad036b4
#
_entry.id   7dcee5018ef728b980b242b57ad036b4
#
_cell.length_a   1.000
_cell.length_b   1.000
_cell.length_c   1.000
_cell.angle_alpha   90.00
_cell.angle_beta   90.00
_cell.angle_gamma   90.00
#
_symmetry.space_group_name_H-M   'P 1'
#
loop_
_entity.id
_entity.type
_entity.pdbx_description
1 polymer ?
#
loop_
_entity_poly.entity_id
_entity_poly.type
_entity_poly.pdbx_seq_one_letter_code
_entity_poly.pdbx_strand_id
1 'polypeptide(L)'
;MKLDIQDKFLQRDGRVFLTGMEAIVRLVREKQVRDQATGHVNQTYFTGYEGSPLGGLDLKVVAQLEMLNELGRTVHQFGINEKTAASAVLGSQFAASGDVDAFWYGKAHGTMWIPDEVWLANLSGTGARGAMVLLSGEDHRSKSSVSPGASDWVLRSSMVPIFYPASIEDVIRLGLHAVALSRHAGVVTALKLATPVCDGASTVDLAGVRPDIALPERAFAKRFNQIVMATGALPMQQQLVEEKWPLVEAYVRANDLNRIVDADAGGGIGIVAVGKSYADVRQALSYLGLRVPVLFLAVSYPLDYEIVRTFARGLRHIYVVEEPGPFVEEGVKAALWGMDVEAVYGQWDEDGQPLISAHGEVDPEELALKLGPRLGAAPERLAELQRVLDRTYPTVPRVTPMSCGGCPYNTFRDLHEKPGGAIGCSSIRAIEAYDSGVLYIPTMGAGGSIYSGWAPFNGNQHIYQYLGDGSYFHSGRGAIQSCVQGEVNITFLLLFNGAVALTGGQTPGGQRPVSDVVQELLGLGVVKVGIVSEDPARYRHLDGERIEVFGLERHAAALEQFKEIAGTTVLILDKECATEKGRRRRRQGLTPDEYVLIDEDICEGCGDCYAQSEGCAALYSVATEFGDKTQVRQAQCAQDGLCIDGECPSFAVVKPAKGTRLRRRRPEPLDELPEPPECPLDRPYAIFAMGRGGTGVVTISHLIAYAAMMEGKYVYLSNNTGLAQKGGPV
;
A
#
# COMPACT_ATOMS: atom_id res chain seq x y z
N MET A 1 2.31 30.60 18.03
CA MET A 1 2.17 30.38 16.57
C MET A 1 0.89 29.58 16.37
N LYS A 2 -0.08 30.08 15.60
CA LYS A 2 -1.31 29.34 15.31
C LYS A 2 -0.99 28.43 14.13
N LEU A 3 -0.86 27.14 14.35
CA LEU A 3 -0.58 26.16 13.29
C LEU A 3 -1.88 25.82 12.57
N ASP A 4 -1.83 25.91 11.25
CA ASP A 4 -2.85 25.34 10.39
C ASP A 4 -2.30 24.02 9.81
N ILE A 5 -3.11 22.96 9.82
CA ILE A 5 -2.76 21.66 9.22
C ILE A 5 -2.49 21.81 7.71
N GLN A 6 -3.04 22.84 7.07
CA GLN A 6 -2.84 23.14 5.66
C GLN A 6 -1.46 23.77 5.37
N ASP A 7 -0.77 24.34 6.38
CA ASP A 7 0.54 24.98 6.20
C ASP A 7 1.55 24.05 5.54
N LYS A 8 1.52 22.74 5.86
CA LYS A 8 2.39 21.74 5.25
C LYS A 8 2.26 21.63 3.71
N PHE A 9 1.12 22.04 3.15
CA PHE A 9 0.90 22.07 1.69
C PHE A 9 1.07 23.47 1.09
N LEU A 10 0.87 24.52 1.88
CA LEU A 10 0.82 25.91 1.42
C LEU A 10 2.09 26.72 1.72
N GLN A 11 2.79 26.38 2.80
CA GLN A 11 4.03 27.06 3.20
C GLN A 11 5.06 27.02 2.05
N ARG A 12 5.70 28.14 1.78
CA ARG A 12 6.67 28.27 0.68
C ARG A 12 8.09 27.98 1.08
N ASP A 13 8.46 28.31 2.28
CA ASP A 13 9.85 28.26 2.79
C ASP A 13 9.89 27.64 4.17
N GLY A 14 11.10 27.21 4.60
CA GLY A 14 11.35 26.60 5.88
C GLY A 14 11.02 25.10 5.91
N ARG A 15 10.64 24.60 7.07
CA ARG A 15 10.46 23.16 7.31
C ARG A 15 9.00 22.80 7.54
N VAL A 16 8.59 21.69 6.99
CA VAL A 16 7.26 21.09 7.18
C VAL A 16 7.40 19.62 7.58
N PHE A 17 6.41 19.08 8.26
CA PHE A 17 6.36 17.66 8.60
C PHE A 17 5.37 16.96 7.65
N LEU A 18 5.87 16.02 6.84
CA LEU A 18 5.10 15.31 5.82
C LEU A 18 5.20 13.81 5.99
N THR A 19 4.09 13.12 5.79
CA THR A 19 4.11 11.68 5.48
C THR A 19 4.47 11.46 4.02
N GLY A 20 4.92 10.24 3.65
CA GLY A 20 5.22 9.93 2.25
C GLY A 20 4.02 10.16 1.31
N MET A 21 2.80 9.83 1.75
CA MET A 21 1.58 10.12 0.99
C MET A 21 1.31 11.62 0.84
N GLU A 22 1.58 12.41 1.86
CA GLU A 22 1.43 13.87 1.80
C GLU A 22 2.49 14.51 0.93
N ALA A 23 3.67 13.92 0.85
CA ALA A 23 4.71 14.35 -0.08
C ALA A 23 4.27 14.22 -1.55
N ILE A 24 3.48 13.19 -1.90
CA ILE A 24 2.90 13.05 -3.24
C ILE A 24 1.90 14.17 -3.54
N VAL A 25 1.04 14.52 -2.58
CA VAL A 25 0.13 15.67 -2.72
C VAL A 25 0.91 16.97 -2.84
N ARG A 26 1.97 17.13 -2.02
CA ARG A 26 2.86 18.27 -2.07
C ARG A 26 3.62 18.38 -3.41
N LEU A 27 4.06 17.26 -3.98
CA LEU A 27 4.65 17.21 -5.32
C LEU A 27 3.74 17.85 -6.37
N VAL A 28 2.45 17.56 -6.35
CA VAL A 28 1.48 18.18 -7.28
C VAL A 28 1.41 19.69 -7.06
N ARG A 29 1.35 20.12 -5.81
CA ARG A 29 1.33 21.57 -5.49
C ARG A 29 2.62 22.27 -5.93
N GLU A 30 3.78 21.68 -5.67
CA GLU A 30 5.09 22.23 -6.10
C GLU A 30 5.20 22.31 -7.64
N LYS A 31 4.71 21.27 -8.34
CA LYS A 31 4.61 21.29 -9.80
C LYS A 31 3.76 22.48 -10.28
N GLN A 32 2.58 22.70 -9.68
CA GLN A 32 1.69 23.79 -10.05
C GLN A 32 2.32 25.17 -9.77
N VAL A 33 2.99 25.32 -8.63
CA VAL A 33 3.72 26.55 -8.29
C VAL A 33 4.83 26.84 -9.32
N ARG A 34 5.58 25.81 -9.72
CA ARG A 34 6.61 25.90 -10.75
C ARG A 34 6.01 26.27 -12.11
N ASP A 35 4.92 25.63 -12.49
CA ASP A 35 4.21 25.91 -13.72
C ASP A 35 3.71 27.36 -13.77
N GLN A 36 3.16 27.86 -12.65
CA GLN A 36 2.71 29.26 -12.53
C GLN A 36 3.84 30.23 -12.79
N ALA A 37 5.05 29.97 -12.31
CA ALA A 37 6.23 30.81 -12.56
C ALA A 37 6.62 30.85 -14.04
N THR A 38 6.25 29.85 -14.85
CA THR A 38 6.46 29.79 -16.30
C THR A 38 5.31 30.44 -17.12
N GLY A 39 4.25 30.86 -16.44
CA GLY A 39 3.08 31.48 -17.05
C GLY A 39 2.03 30.51 -17.60
N HIS A 40 2.20 29.20 -17.43
CA HIS A 40 1.21 28.21 -17.84
C HIS A 40 1.17 27.02 -16.88
N VAL A 41 0.03 26.85 -16.22
CA VAL A 41 -0.19 25.73 -15.29
C VAL A 41 -0.86 24.56 -16.02
N ASN A 42 -0.18 23.43 -16.10
CA ASN A 42 -0.74 22.21 -16.66
C ASN A 42 -1.87 21.68 -15.77
N GLN A 43 -2.89 21.12 -16.42
CA GLN A 43 -3.92 20.36 -15.74
C GLN A 43 -3.32 19.10 -15.12
N THR A 44 -3.92 18.59 -14.05
CA THR A 44 -3.48 17.36 -13.41
C THR A 44 -4.61 16.31 -13.41
N TYR A 45 -4.29 15.11 -13.83
CA TYR A 45 -5.21 13.97 -13.80
C TYR A 45 -4.66 12.87 -12.90
N PHE A 46 -5.43 12.46 -11.90
CA PHE A 46 -5.07 11.39 -10.97
C PHE A 46 -6.03 10.22 -11.12
N THR A 47 -5.51 9.03 -11.35
CA THR A 47 -6.29 7.79 -11.33
C THR A 47 -5.40 6.60 -10.99
N GLY A 48 -5.98 5.51 -10.51
CA GLY A 48 -5.26 4.31 -10.12
C GLY A 48 -6.17 3.37 -9.34
N TYR A 49 -5.56 2.44 -8.63
CA TYR A 49 -6.29 1.54 -7.75
C TYR A 49 -5.60 1.46 -6.39
N GLU A 50 -6.40 1.48 -5.34
CA GLU A 50 -5.92 1.49 -3.96
C GLU A 50 -5.22 0.19 -3.57
N GLY A 51 -4.12 0.31 -2.85
CA GLY A 51 -3.34 -0.84 -2.37
C GLY A 51 -2.10 -0.40 -1.62
N SER A 52 -1.73 -1.16 -0.58
CA SER A 52 -0.53 -0.87 0.20
C SER A 52 0.76 -1.06 -0.62
N PRO A 53 1.77 -0.18 -0.46
CA PRO A 53 1.88 0.88 0.55
C PRO A 53 1.20 2.21 0.18
N LEU A 54 0.57 2.35 -0.99
CA LEU A 54 -0.14 3.56 -1.42
C LEU A 54 -1.61 3.61 -0.94
N GLY A 55 -1.98 2.78 0.04
CA GLY A 55 -3.32 2.76 0.60
C GLY A 55 -3.73 4.11 1.20
N GLY A 56 -4.86 4.67 0.72
CA GLY A 56 -5.38 5.96 1.18
C GLY A 56 -4.76 7.18 0.49
N LEU A 57 -3.89 7.03 -0.51
CA LEU A 57 -3.40 8.13 -1.34
C LEU A 57 -4.56 8.82 -2.07
N ASP A 58 -5.47 8.04 -2.64
CA ASP A 58 -6.70 8.47 -3.27
C ASP A 58 -7.51 9.42 -2.37
N LEU A 59 -7.76 9.00 -1.13
CA LEU A 59 -8.51 9.79 -0.15
C LEU A 59 -7.77 11.08 0.23
N LYS A 60 -6.44 11.05 0.32
CA LYS A 60 -5.63 12.24 0.60
C LYS A 60 -5.66 13.23 -0.56
N VAL A 61 -5.57 12.76 -1.81
CA VAL A 61 -5.69 13.61 -2.99
C VAL A 61 -7.08 14.24 -3.05
N VAL A 62 -8.14 13.44 -2.87
CA VAL A 62 -9.53 13.93 -2.87
C VAL A 62 -9.75 14.98 -1.78
N ALA A 63 -9.22 14.77 -0.57
CA ALA A 63 -9.33 15.72 0.54
C ALA A 63 -8.63 17.07 0.27
N GLN A 64 -7.70 17.12 -0.69
CA GLN A 64 -6.95 18.32 -1.03
C GLN A 64 -7.30 18.90 -2.42
N LEU A 65 -8.33 18.37 -3.09
CA LEU A 65 -8.71 18.83 -4.44
C LEU A 65 -9.05 20.32 -4.48
N GLU A 66 -9.70 20.87 -3.45
CA GLU A 66 -10.01 22.30 -3.38
C GLU A 66 -8.72 23.14 -3.44
N MET A 67 -7.77 22.84 -2.57
CA MET A 67 -6.46 23.50 -2.52
C MET A 67 -5.67 23.32 -3.83
N LEU A 68 -5.68 22.13 -4.42
CA LEU A 68 -4.98 21.87 -5.68
C LEU A 68 -5.63 22.60 -6.86
N ASN A 69 -6.96 22.80 -6.84
CA ASN A 69 -7.67 23.53 -7.88
C ASN A 69 -7.50 25.07 -7.82
N GLU A 70 -6.92 25.63 -6.74
CA GLU A 70 -6.61 27.04 -6.66
C GLU A 70 -5.61 27.53 -7.72
N LEU A 71 -4.63 26.69 -8.07
CA LEU A 71 -3.58 27.04 -9.04
C LEU A 71 -3.83 26.48 -10.44
N GLY A 72 -4.41 25.29 -10.53
CA GLY A 72 -4.65 24.62 -11.81
C GLY A 72 -5.64 23.48 -11.66
N ARG A 73 -6.37 23.20 -12.74
CA ARG A 73 -7.38 22.14 -12.73
C ARG A 73 -6.77 20.81 -12.37
N THR A 74 -7.24 20.20 -11.28
CA THR A 74 -6.88 18.87 -10.82
C THR A 74 -8.14 17.99 -10.76
N VAL A 75 -8.09 16.86 -11.42
CA VAL A 75 -9.19 15.88 -11.48
C VAL A 75 -8.68 14.56 -10.89
N HIS A 76 -9.41 14.01 -9.94
CA HIS A 76 -9.23 12.65 -9.47
C HIS A 76 -10.39 11.78 -9.93
N GLN A 77 -10.07 10.62 -10.49
CA GLN A 77 -11.05 9.61 -10.88
C GLN A 77 -10.65 8.26 -10.28
N PHE A 78 -11.52 7.67 -9.49
CA PHE A 78 -11.30 6.32 -8.98
C PHE A 78 -11.29 5.32 -10.13
N GLY A 79 -10.21 4.53 -10.24
CA GLY A 79 -10.14 3.43 -11.20
C GLY A 79 -11.05 2.27 -10.79
N ILE A 80 -11.57 1.55 -11.76
CA ILE A 80 -12.25 0.27 -11.51
C ILE A 80 -11.20 -0.79 -11.16
N ASN A 81 -10.07 -0.74 -11.86
CA ASN A 81 -8.87 -1.53 -11.63
C ASN A 81 -7.64 -0.83 -12.24
N GLU A 82 -6.48 -1.39 -11.98
CA GLU A 82 -5.19 -0.85 -12.41
C GLU A 82 -5.09 -0.71 -13.92
N LYS A 83 -5.60 -1.70 -14.68
CA LYS A 83 -5.53 -1.74 -16.15
C LYS A 83 -6.36 -0.63 -16.78
N THR A 84 -7.62 -0.49 -16.38
CA THR A 84 -8.50 0.57 -16.90
C THR A 84 -8.02 1.96 -16.50
N ALA A 85 -7.43 2.11 -15.30
CA ALA A 85 -6.82 3.34 -14.87
C ALA A 85 -5.58 3.70 -15.72
N ALA A 86 -4.71 2.73 -16.05
CA ALA A 86 -3.57 2.97 -16.93
C ALA A 86 -3.99 3.41 -18.34
N SER A 87 -5.03 2.77 -18.89
CA SER A 87 -5.61 3.20 -20.16
C SER A 87 -6.19 4.62 -20.08
N ALA A 88 -6.81 5.01 -18.97
CA ALA A 88 -7.32 6.36 -18.76
C ALA A 88 -6.21 7.42 -18.66
N VAL A 89 -5.05 7.05 -18.10
CA VAL A 89 -3.84 7.91 -18.10
C VAL A 89 -3.40 8.21 -19.53
N LEU A 90 -3.28 7.19 -20.37
CA LEU A 90 -3.00 7.40 -21.79
C LEU A 90 -4.12 8.24 -22.44
N GLY A 91 -5.40 7.94 -22.15
CA GLY A 91 -6.56 8.68 -22.64
C GLY A 91 -6.51 10.18 -22.33
N SER A 92 -5.96 10.58 -21.19
CA SER A 92 -5.80 11.98 -20.82
C SER A 92 -4.91 12.79 -21.78
N GLN A 93 -3.99 12.11 -22.48
CA GLN A 93 -3.06 12.74 -23.44
C GLN A 93 -3.72 13.10 -24.77
N PHE A 94 -4.94 12.60 -25.03
CA PHE A 94 -5.76 13.02 -26.18
C PHE A 94 -6.39 14.41 -25.99
N ALA A 95 -6.25 15.05 -24.83
CA ALA A 95 -6.75 16.38 -24.61
C ALA A 95 -6.19 17.37 -25.65
N ALA A 96 -7.08 18.11 -26.31
CA ALA A 96 -6.68 19.02 -27.39
C ALA A 96 -5.70 20.13 -26.91
N SER A 97 -5.75 20.49 -25.63
CA SER A 97 -4.80 21.41 -25.00
C SER A 97 -3.37 20.87 -24.94
N GLY A 98 -3.21 19.54 -24.92
CA GLY A 98 -1.92 18.85 -24.85
C GLY A 98 -1.11 19.12 -23.57
N ASP A 99 -1.76 19.56 -22.48
CA ASP A 99 -1.15 20.04 -21.25
C ASP A 99 -1.65 19.31 -19.99
N VAL A 100 -1.87 18.01 -20.10
CA VAL A 100 -2.30 17.19 -18.96
C VAL A 100 -1.12 16.41 -18.40
N ASP A 101 -0.83 16.59 -17.11
CA ASP A 101 0.07 15.73 -16.34
C ASP A 101 -0.75 14.68 -15.65
N ALA A 102 -0.62 13.44 -16.09
CA ALA A 102 -1.37 12.31 -15.58
C ALA A 102 -0.51 11.49 -14.60
N PHE A 103 -1.10 11.16 -13.46
CA PHE A 103 -0.52 10.30 -12.44
C PHE A 103 -1.37 9.03 -12.32
N TRP A 104 -0.75 7.91 -12.57
CA TRP A 104 -1.29 6.60 -12.20
C TRP A 104 -0.72 6.17 -10.86
N TYR A 105 -1.52 5.53 -9.99
CA TYR A 105 -1.04 4.95 -8.75
C TYR A 105 -1.55 3.52 -8.58
N GLY A 106 -0.69 2.67 -8.04
CA GLY A 106 -0.99 1.29 -7.70
C GLY A 106 0.18 0.62 -6.99
N LYS A 107 -0.07 -0.53 -6.37
CA LYS A 107 1.00 -1.34 -5.79
C LYS A 107 1.76 -2.10 -6.88
N ALA A 108 2.93 -2.68 -6.54
CA ALA A 108 3.76 -3.46 -7.47
C ALA A 108 2.97 -4.52 -8.25
N HIS A 109 2.04 -5.21 -7.61
CA HIS A 109 1.18 -6.19 -8.27
C HIS A 109 0.30 -5.58 -9.37
N GLY A 110 -0.20 -4.37 -9.14
CA GLY A 110 -0.94 -3.62 -10.15
C GLY A 110 -0.02 -3.16 -11.28
N THR A 111 1.19 -2.70 -10.96
CA THR A 111 2.21 -2.35 -11.95
C THR A 111 2.58 -3.57 -12.83
N MET A 112 2.67 -4.77 -12.22
CA MET A 112 2.89 -6.01 -12.97
C MET A 112 1.71 -6.43 -13.87
N TRP A 113 0.54 -5.84 -13.70
CA TRP A 113 -0.64 -6.14 -14.50
C TRP A 113 -0.84 -5.19 -15.70
N ILE A 114 -0.11 -4.08 -15.79
CA ILE A 114 -0.30 -3.03 -16.79
C ILE A 114 0.84 -2.86 -17.81
N PRO A 115 1.78 -3.81 -18.03
CA PRO A 115 2.91 -3.59 -18.95
C PRO A 115 2.50 -3.29 -20.38
N ASP A 116 1.41 -3.89 -20.87
CA ASP A 116 0.90 -3.68 -22.22
C ASP A 116 0.39 -2.24 -22.42
N GLU A 117 -0.40 -1.74 -21.46
CA GLU A 117 -0.89 -0.36 -21.46
C GLU A 117 0.25 0.65 -21.39
N VAL A 118 1.25 0.37 -20.57
CA VAL A 118 2.42 1.24 -20.38
C VAL A 118 3.32 1.22 -21.62
N TRP A 119 3.52 0.05 -22.25
CA TRP A 119 4.25 -0.08 -23.51
C TRP A 119 3.57 0.72 -24.61
N LEU A 120 2.25 0.57 -24.76
CA LEU A 120 1.46 1.32 -25.71
C LEU A 120 1.56 2.84 -25.46
N ALA A 121 1.52 3.27 -24.19
CA ALA A 121 1.67 4.67 -23.82
C ALA A 121 3.04 5.25 -24.17
N ASN A 122 4.12 4.48 -24.01
CA ASN A 122 5.48 4.88 -24.42
C ASN A 122 5.63 5.05 -25.93
N LEU A 123 5.00 4.16 -26.71
CA LEU A 123 4.96 4.29 -28.17
C LEU A 123 4.12 5.49 -28.61
N SER A 124 2.98 5.71 -27.97
CA SER A 124 2.11 6.88 -28.24
C SER A 124 2.80 8.19 -27.90
N GLY A 125 3.57 8.23 -26.82
CA GLY A 125 4.16 9.45 -26.28
C GLY A 125 3.19 10.25 -25.40
N THR A 126 3.51 11.50 -25.12
CA THR A 126 2.68 12.40 -24.30
C THR A 126 2.24 13.64 -25.09
N GLY A 127 1.17 14.28 -24.62
CA GLY A 127 0.70 15.57 -25.18
C GLY A 127 1.83 16.60 -25.26
N ALA A 128 1.66 17.65 -26.04
CA ALA A 128 2.71 18.62 -26.35
C ALA A 128 3.46 19.14 -25.11
N ARG A 129 2.75 19.40 -24.02
CA ARG A 129 3.28 19.78 -22.71
C ARG A 129 2.93 18.76 -21.60
N GLY A 130 2.23 17.69 -21.94
CA GLY A 130 1.75 16.68 -21.01
C GLY A 130 2.82 15.71 -20.50
N ALA A 131 2.53 15.06 -19.39
CA ALA A 131 3.34 14.01 -18.78
C ALA A 131 2.48 12.81 -18.38
N MET A 132 3.12 11.63 -18.28
CA MET A 132 2.57 10.43 -17.69
C MET A 132 3.55 9.88 -16.64
N VAL A 133 3.11 9.79 -15.39
CA VAL A 133 3.94 9.36 -14.25
C VAL A 133 3.24 8.22 -13.53
N LEU A 134 3.93 7.11 -13.36
CA LEU A 134 3.48 5.96 -12.56
C LEU A 134 4.01 6.11 -11.13
N LEU A 135 3.11 6.01 -10.16
CA LEU A 135 3.45 5.89 -8.74
C LEU A 135 3.30 4.41 -8.37
N SER A 136 4.42 3.67 -8.38
CA SER A 136 4.45 2.24 -8.06
C SER A 136 4.83 2.01 -6.61
N GLY A 137 3.90 1.52 -5.81
CA GLY A 137 4.12 1.22 -4.40
C GLY A 137 4.74 -0.16 -4.21
N GLU A 138 5.86 -0.24 -3.52
CA GLU A 138 6.64 -1.46 -3.31
C GLU A 138 6.59 -1.91 -1.84
N ASP A 139 6.19 -3.16 -1.63
CA ASP A 139 6.16 -3.80 -0.30
C ASP A 139 7.00 -5.08 -0.34
N HIS A 140 8.31 -4.90 -0.30
CA HIS A 140 9.27 -5.98 -0.45
C HIS A 140 9.24 -7.02 0.69
N ARG A 141 8.77 -6.63 1.90
CA ARG A 141 8.58 -7.54 3.04
C ARG A 141 7.17 -8.10 3.17
N SER A 142 6.28 -7.72 2.27
CA SER A 142 4.86 -8.12 2.34
C SER A 142 4.20 -7.76 3.68
N LYS A 143 4.55 -6.58 4.24
CA LYS A 143 3.99 -6.10 5.52
C LYS A 143 2.47 -6.00 5.49
N SER A 144 1.93 -5.56 4.35
CA SER A 144 0.51 -5.34 4.13
C SER A 144 0.02 -5.78 2.73
N SER A 145 0.90 -6.36 1.92
CA SER A 145 0.57 -7.03 0.66
C SER A 145 0.46 -8.54 0.85
N VAL A 146 -0.25 -9.22 -0.04
CA VAL A 146 -0.42 -10.69 0.04
C VAL A 146 0.89 -11.43 -0.24
N SER A 147 1.74 -10.85 -1.09
CA SER A 147 3.07 -11.36 -1.41
C SER A 147 4.02 -10.20 -1.66
N PRO A 148 5.33 -10.41 -1.54
CA PRO A 148 6.31 -9.44 -2.02
C PRO A 148 6.11 -9.14 -3.51
N GLY A 149 6.38 -7.91 -3.92
CA GLY A 149 6.32 -7.49 -5.31
C GLY A 149 7.54 -6.68 -5.68
N ALA A 150 7.90 -6.71 -6.96
CA ALA A 150 8.96 -5.90 -7.54
C ALA A 150 8.57 -5.50 -8.96
N SER A 151 8.42 -4.20 -9.19
CA SER A 151 8.02 -3.67 -10.50
C SER A 151 9.18 -3.40 -11.44
N ASP A 152 10.41 -3.44 -10.96
CA ASP A 152 11.62 -3.05 -11.71
C ASP A 152 11.72 -3.71 -13.09
N TRP A 153 11.59 -5.03 -13.14
CA TRP A 153 11.74 -5.79 -14.40
C TRP A 153 10.62 -5.50 -15.42
N VAL A 154 9.39 -5.32 -14.96
CA VAL A 154 8.27 -4.99 -15.86
C VAL A 154 8.35 -3.55 -16.35
N LEU A 155 8.78 -2.62 -15.52
CA LEU A 155 9.05 -1.23 -15.92
C LEU A 155 10.20 -1.17 -16.93
N ARG A 156 11.28 -1.93 -16.69
CA ARG A 156 12.40 -2.07 -17.64
C ARG A 156 11.94 -2.65 -18.98
N SER A 157 11.11 -3.70 -18.97
CA SER A 157 10.59 -4.32 -20.20
C SER A 157 9.74 -3.35 -21.03
N SER A 158 9.07 -2.40 -20.36
CA SER A 158 8.26 -1.35 -20.98
C SER A 158 9.04 -0.06 -21.26
N MET A 159 10.37 -0.05 -21.09
CA MET A 159 11.25 1.10 -21.27
C MET A 159 10.78 2.35 -20.48
N VAL A 160 10.49 2.17 -19.19
CA VAL A 160 10.06 3.23 -18.28
C VAL A 160 11.24 3.65 -17.41
N PRO A 161 11.70 4.91 -17.44
CA PRO A 161 12.69 5.41 -16.48
C PRO A 161 12.18 5.32 -15.04
N ILE A 162 13.00 4.73 -14.16
CA ILE A 162 12.63 4.44 -12.77
C ILE A 162 13.38 5.40 -11.84
N PHE A 163 12.64 6.32 -11.22
CA PHE A 163 13.10 7.19 -10.16
C PHE A 163 12.81 6.50 -8.82
N TYR A 164 13.83 6.33 -7.99
CA TYR A 164 13.71 5.61 -6.73
C TYR A 164 14.07 6.50 -5.54
N PRO A 165 13.09 7.18 -4.90
CA PRO A 165 13.31 8.03 -3.74
C PRO A 165 13.94 7.27 -2.56
N ALA A 166 14.96 7.88 -1.95
CA ALA A 166 15.58 7.40 -0.71
C ALA A 166 14.93 7.99 0.54
N SER A 167 14.17 9.06 0.40
CA SER A 167 13.55 9.82 1.48
C SER A 167 12.22 10.44 1.06
N ILE A 168 11.48 10.97 2.04
CA ILE A 168 10.22 11.69 1.78
C ILE A 168 10.48 13.00 1.00
N GLU A 169 11.61 13.66 1.24
CA GLU A 169 12.06 14.82 0.47
C GLU A 169 12.29 14.46 -1.00
N ASP A 170 12.92 13.30 -1.25
CA ASP A 170 13.16 12.80 -2.60
C ASP A 170 11.86 12.49 -3.37
N VAL A 171 10.76 12.14 -2.70
CA VAL A 171 9.46 11.93 -3.37
C VAL A 171 9.05 13.19 -4.13
N ILE A 172 9.23 14.37 -3.51
CA ILE A 172 8.89 15.65 -4.15
C ILE A 172 9.92 15.99 -5.22
N ARG A 173 11.21 15.96 -4.85
CA ARG A 173 12.32 16.35 -5.74
C ARG A 173 12.39 15.48 -6.99
N LEU A 174 12.43 14.15 -6.83
CA LEU A 174 12.49 13.24 -7.96
C LEU A 174 11.18 13.18 -8.73
N GLY A 175 10.04 13.40 -8.04
CA GLY A 175 8.74 13.51 -8.70
C GLY A 175 8.66 14.69 -9.64
N LEU A 176 9.23 15.85 -9.28
CA LEU A 176 9.35 17.01 -10.17
C LEU A 176 10.21 16.68 -11.40
N HIS A 177 11.32 15.95 -11.21
CA HIS A 177 12.15 15.47 -12.32
C HIS A 177 11.42 14.46 -13.20
N ALA A 178 10.66 13.52 -12.63
CA ALA A 178 9.88 12.55 -13.38
C ALA A 178 8.84 13.23 -14.29
N VAL A 179 8.12 14.22 -13.76
CA VAL A 179 7.18 15.04 -14.56
C VAL A 179 7.93 15.79 -15.67
N ALA A 180 9.05 16.44 -15.34
CA ALA A 180 9.80 17.25 -16.30
C ALA A 180 10.41 16.39 -17.42
N LEU A 181 10.97 15.21 -17.08
CA LEU A 181 11.47 14.26 -18.05
C LEU A 181 10.36 13.76 -18.98
N SER A 182 9.22 13.34 -18.41
CA SER A 182 8.07 12.87 -19.18
C SER A 182 7.56 13.94 -20.15
N ARG A 183 7.42 15.21 -19.68
CA ARG A 183 7.07 16.34 -20.53
C ARG A 183 8.10 16.58 -21.64
N HIS A 184 9.38 16.44 -21.33
CA HIS A 184 10.46 16.76 -22.24
C HIS A 184 10.69 15.66 -23.29
N ALA A 185 10.84 14.41 -22.86
CA ALA A 185 11.14 13.30 -23.75
C ALA A 185 9.89 12.64 -24.38
N GLY A 186 8.71 12.86 -23.82
CA GLY A 186 7.48 12.20 -24.26
C GLY A 186 7.49 10.70 -23.97
N VAL A 187 7.96 10.32 -22.78
CA VAL A 187 7.95 8.95 -22.26
C VAL A 187 7.16 8.86 -20.97
N VAL A 188 6.64 7.68 -20.65
CA VAL A 188 6.15 7.38 -19.31
C VAL A 188 7.33 7.32 -18.35
N THR A 189 7.20 7.85 -17.14
CA THR A 189 8.19 7.76 -16.06
C THR A 189 7.57 7.08 -14.85
N ALA A 190 8.37 6.49 -13.96
CA ALA A 190 7.89 5.88 -12.73
C ALA A 190 8.63 6.40 -11.50
N LEU A 191 7.90 6.63 -10.41
CA LEU A 191 8.44 6.69 -9.06
C LEU A 191 8.21 5.34 -8.39
N LYS A 192 9.30 4.66 -8.03
CA LYS A 192 9.30 3.45 -7.22
C LYS A 192 9.25 3.88 -5.75
N LEU A 193 8.14 3.59 -5.08
CA LEU A 193 7.83 4.10 -3.74
C LEU A 193 7.82 2.94 -2.73
N ALA A 194 8.95 2.73 -2.05
CA ALA A 194 9.08 1.68 -1.05
C ALA A 194 8.26 1.97 0.22
N THR A 195 7.79 0.91 0.88
CA THR A 195 6.98 1.00 2.11
C THR A 195 7.58 1.93 3.17
N PRO A 196 8.89 1.91 3.51
CA PRO A 196 9.45 2.81 4.51
C PRO A 196 9.31 4.30 4.15
N VAL A 197 9.32 4.62 2.85
CA VAL A 197 9.12 6.00 2.37
C VAL A 197 7.64 6.37 2.40
N CYS A 198 6.75 5.44 2.04
CA CYS A 198 5.31 5.68 2.01
C CYS A 198 4.69 5.80 3.41
N ASP A 199 5.04 4.86 4.29
CA ASP A 199 4.53 4.79 5.67
C ASP A 199 5.30 5.69 6.64
N GLY A 200 6.44 6.22 6.18
CA GLY A 200 7.26 7.15 6.93
C GLY A 200 6.68 8.56 6.99
N ALA A 201 7.20 9.34 7.92
CA ALA A 201 7.01 10.79 7.98
C ALA A 201 8.31 11.46 8.41
N SER A 202 8.61 12.63 7.87
CA SER A 202 9.83 13.35 8.26
C SER A 202 9.66 14.86 8.18
N THR A 203 10.58 15.54 8.86
CA THR A 203 10.84 16.95 8.60
C THR A 203 11.43 17.08 7.20
N VAL A 204 10.81 17.90 6.37
CA VAL A 204 11.22 18.20 4.99
C VAL A 204 11.60 19.68 4.91
N ASP A 205 12.79 19.97 4.39
CA ASP A 205 13.21 21.35 4.08
C ASP A 205 12.71 21.71 2.68
N LEU A 206 11.86 22.71 2.61
CA LEU A 206 11.23 23.13 1.35
C LEU A 206 12.21 23.76 0.34
N ALA A 207 13.38 24.21 0.79
CA ALA A 207 14.43 24.66 -0.11
C ALA A 207 15.06 23.50 -0.88
N GLY A 208 15.21 22.31 -0.23
CA GLY A 208 15.82 21.12 -0.83
C GLY A 208 14.94 20.39 -1.85
N VAL A 209 13.61 20.62 -1.81
CA VAL A 209 12.68 19.90 -2.70
C VAL A 209 12.48 20.54 -4.09
N ARG A 210 13.02 21.74 -4.32
CA ARG A 210 12.83 22.52 -5.56
C ARG A 210 14.09 22.51 -6.42
N PRO A 211 14.30 21.48 -7.24
CA PRO A 211 15.51 21.41 -8.07
C PRO A 211 15.48 22.45 -9.19
N ASP A 212 16.64 22.94 -9.53
CA ASP A 212 16.86 23.57 -10.83
C ASP A 212 16.92 22.44 -11.87
N ILE A 213 16.01 22.48 -12.85
CA ILE A 213 15.89 21.42 -13.85
C ILE A 213 16.52 21.85 -15.15
N ALA A 214 17.63 21.20 -15.51
CA ALA A 214 18.27 21.34 -16.79
C ALA A 214 17.56 20.47 -17.85
N LEU A 215 17.23 21.04 -18.98
CA LEU A 215 16.64 20.33 -20.11
C LEU A 215 17.69 20.22 -21.23
N PRO A 216 18.24 19.01 -21.50
CA PRO A 216 19.14 18.80 -22.62
C PRO A 216 18.48 19.14 -23.95
N GLU A 217 19.27 19.45 -24.97
CA GLU A 217 18.74 19.68 -26.33
C GLU A 217 18.00 18.45 -26.84
N ARG A 218 16.82 18.68 -27.39
CA ARG A 218 15.99 17.63 -27.97
C ARG A 218 16.12 17.69 -29.50
N ALA A 219 16.75 16.68 -30.08
CA ALA A 219 17.02 16.60 -31.52
C ALA A 219 15.79 16.19 -32.38
N PHE A 220 14.67 15.82 -31.76
CA PHE A 220 13.45 15.36 -32.44
C PHE A 220 12.23 16.20 -32.08
N ALA A 221 11.21 16.18 -32.97
CA ALA A 221 9.91 16.78 -32.66
C ALA A 221 9.08 15.83 -31.79
N LYS A 222 8.73 16.29 -30.58
CA LYS A 222 7.80 15.55 -29.71
C LYS A 222 6.42 15.47 -30.36
N ARG A 223 5.91 14.27 -30.52
CA ARG A 223 4.59 14.00 -31.10
C ARG A 223 3.82 13.04 -30.20
N PHE A 224 2.50 13.22 -30.15
CA PHE A 224 1.58 12.25 -29.56
C PHE A 224 0.94 11.45 -30.70
N ASN A 225 1.16 10.14 -30.70
CA ASN A 225 0.63 9.24 -31.72
C ASN A 225 -0.64 8.59 -31.20
N GLN A 226 -1.76 8.96 -31.77
CA GLN A 226 -3.08 8.47 -31.35
C GLN A 226 -3.33 7.00 -31.70
N ILE A 227 -2.67 6.52 -32.77
CA ILE A 227 -2.84 5.16 -33.25
C ILE A 227 -1.49 4.46 -33.29
N VAL A 228 -1.36 3.43 -32.49
CA VAL A 228 -0.18 2.53 -32.48
C VAL A 228 -0.65 1.19 -33.05
N MET A 229 -0.35 0.93 -34.31
CA MET A 229 -0.79 -0.31 -34.97
C MET A 229 0.11 -0.67 -36.16
N ALA A 230 0.29 -1.96 -36.38
CA ALA A 230 0.92 -2.55 -37.57
C ALA A 230 2.23 -1.89 -37.95
N THR A 231 2.38 -1.52 -39.24
CA THR A 231 3.59 -0.91 -39.81
C THR A 231 3.97 0.43 -39.17
N GLY A 232 3.01 1.15 -38.55
CA GLY A 232 3.26 2.40 -37.86
C GLY A 232 3.94 2.20 -36.49
N ALA A 233 3.78 1.06 -35.83
CA ALA A 233 4.32 0.81 -34.50
C ALA A 233 5.87 0.68 -34.51
N LEU A 234 6.45 0.06 -35.51
CA LEU A 234 7.90 -0.13 -35.59
C LEU A 234 8.69 1.18 -35.69
N PRO A 235 8.33 2.17 -36.54
CA PRO A 235 8.94 3.51 -36.49
C PRO A 235 8.80 4.21 -35.14
N MET A 236 7.69 4.03 -34.40
CA MET A 236 7.50 4.60 -33.06
C MET A 236 8.45 3.94 -32.04
N GLN A 237 8.62 2.62 -32.13
CA GLN A 237 9.59 1.89 -31.32
C GLN A 237 11.03 2.34 -31.66
N GLN A 238 11.35 2.50 -32.94
CA GLN A 238 12.64 3.04 -33.36
C GLN A 238 12.88 4.43 -32.75
N GLN A 239 11.91 5.32 -32.85
CA GLN A 239 12.00 6.64 -32.22
C GLN A 239 12.20 6.56 -30.69
N LEU A 240 11.50 5.64 -30.03
CA LEU A 240 11.65 5.43 -28.58
C LEU A 240 13.10 5.04 -28.24
N VAL A 241 13.67 4.09 -28.98
CA VAL A 241 15.00 3.54 -28.70
C VAL A 241 16.13 4.48 -29.15
N GLU A 242 16.03 5.05 -30.36
CA GLU A 242 17.15 5.76 -31.01
C GLU A 242 17.15 7.27 -30.71
N GLU A 243 15.99 7.88 -30.38
CA GLU A 243 15.88 9.31 -30.15
C GLU A 243 15.50 9.67 -28.70
N LYS A 244 14.41 9.06 -28.17
CA LYS A 244 13.94 9.40 -26.84
C LYS A 244 14.83 8.84 -25.74
N TRP A 245 15.32 7.61 -25.91
CA TRP A 245 16.11 6.96 -24.87
C TRP A 245 17.47 7.63 -24.61
N PRO A 246 18.26 8.00 -25.62
CA PRO A 246 19.46 8.81 -25.41
C PRO A 246 19.18 10.17 -24.73
N LEU A 247 18.02 10.77 -25.00
CA LEU A 247 17.60 12.00 -24.32
C LEU A 247 17.29 11.75 -22.84
N VAL A 248 16.69 10.60 -22.49
CA VAL A 248 16.47 10.21 -21.08
C VAL A 248 17.81 10.09 -20.35
N GLU A 249 18.80 9.41 -20.94
CA GLU A 249 20.14 9.29 -20.35
C GLU A 249 20.84 10.64 -20.19
N ALA A 250 20.76 11.48 -21.24
CA ALA A 250 21.30 12.85 -21.19
C ALA A 250 20.63 13.70 -20.09
N TYR A 251 19.31 13.52 -19.88
CA TYR A 251 18.58 14.22 -18.83
C TYR A 251 19.06 13.79 -17.44
N VAL A 252 19.26 12.49 -17.20
CA VAL A 252 19.75 11.96 -15.91
C VAL A 252 21.10 12.58 -15.58
N ARG A 253 22.01 12.64 -16.55
CA ARG A 253 23.36 13.25 -16.40
C ARG A 253 23.31 14.76 -16.20
N ALA A 254 22.53 15.49 -17.01
CA ALA A 254 22.46 16.94 -16.94
C ALA A 254 21.90 17.48 -15.60
N ASN A 255 21.20 16.63 -14.84
CA ASN A 255 20.59 16.98 -13.56
C ASN A 255 21.28 16.30 -12.36
N ASP A 256 22.43 15.66 -12.54
CA ASP A 256 23.20 14.97 -11.49
C ASP A 256 22.32 14.09 -10.59
N LEU A 257 21.33 13.39 -11.21
CA LEU A 257 20.37 12.60 -10.46
C LEU A 257 21.04 11.42 -9.76
N ASN A 258 22.02 10.80 -10.44
CA ASN A 258 22.93 9.83 -9.86
C ASN A 258 24.24 10.54 -9.51
N ARG A 259 24.77 10.29 -8.31
CA ARG A 259 25.93 11.06 -7.83
C ARG A 259 26.89 10.22 -6.97
N ILE A 260 28.16 10.57 -7.04
CA ILE A 260 29.20 10.00 -6.19
C ILE A 260 29.31 10.83 -4.92
N VAL A 261 29.23 10.16 -3.77
CA VAL A 261 29.34 10.77 -2.44
C VAL A 261 30.59 10.21 -1.77
N ASP A 262 31.26 11.04 -0.95
CA ASP A 262 32.49 10.67 -0.23
C ASP A 262 33.60 10.13 -1.17
N ALA A 263 33.73 10.68 -2.39
CA ALA A 263 34.71 10.27 -3.40
C ALA A 263 36.19 10.34 -2.89
N ASP A 264 36.45 11.21 -1.90
CA ASP A 264 37.76 11.42 -1.29
C ASP A 264 38.12 10.38 -0.20
N ALA A 265 37.18 9.48 0.14
CA ALA A 265 37.39 8.54 1.24
C ALA A 265 38.50 7.49 0.98
N GLY A 266 38.86 7.24 -0.28
CA GLY A 266 39.96 6.34 -0.66
C GLY A 266 39.68 4.85 -0.36
N GLY A 267 40.75 4.02 -0.34
CA GLY A 267 40.67 2.64 0.18
C GLY A 267 40.44 1.53 -0.87
N GLY A 268 40.22 1.85 -2.15
CA GLY A 268 40.04 0.86 -3.22
C GLY A 268 38.75 0.05 -3.14
N ILE A 269 37.83 0.40 -2.25
CA ILE A 269 36.50 -0.21 -2.08
C ILE A 269 35.43 0.87 -2.26
N GLY A 270 34.35 0.54 -2.95
CA GLY A 270 33.20 1.43 -3.11
C GLY A 270 31.88 0.71 -3.01
N ILE A 271 30.82 1.46 -2.75
CA ILE A 271 29.46 0.93 -2.63
C ILE A 271 28.57 1.61 -3.67
N VAL A 272 27.82 0.83 -4.46
CA VAL A 272 26.72 1.32 -5.28
C VAL A 272 25.44 1.11 -4.48
N ALA A 273 24.73 2.19 -4.16
CA ALA A 273 23.52 2.16 -3.36
C ALA A 273 22.31 2.68 -4.17
N VAL A 274 21.25 1.90 -4.24
CA VAL A 274 20.11 2.13 -5.14
C VAL A 274 18.89 2.63 -4.37
N GLY A 275 18.39 3.82 -4.69
CA GLY A 275 17.17 4.37 -4.11
C GLY A 275 17.19 4.34 -2.58
N LYS A 276 16.17 3.73 -1.98
CA LYS A 276 16.02 3.63 -0.51
C LYS A 276 17.23 2.99 0.17
N SER A 277 17.88 2.00 -0.48
CA SER A 277 19.06 1.35 0.09
C SER A 277 20.24 2.31 0.33
N TYR A 278 20.24 3.49 -0.30
CA TYR A 278 21.24 4.52 0.02
C TYR A 278 21.13 5.01 1.47
N ALA A 279 19.91 5.18 1.98
CA ALA A 279 19.73 5.55 3.39
C ALA A 279 20.23 4.45 4.33
N ASP A 280 20.00 3.18 3.99
CA ASP A 280 20.48 2.03 4.77
C ASP A 280 22.00 1.92 4.77
N VAL A 281 22.63 2.13 3.61
CA VAL A 281 24.10 2.19 3.49
C VAL A 281 24.67 3.32 4.35
N ARG A 282 24.09 4.52 4.30
CA ARG A 282 24.53 5.66 5.13
C ARG A 282 24.41 5.36 6.61
N GLN A 283 23.32 4.71 7.01
CA GLN A 283 23.11 4.32 8.40
C GLN A 283 24.08 3.23 8.84
N ALA A 284 24.31 2.21 8.01
CA ALA A 284 25.27 1.15 8.26
C ALA A 284 26.71 1.71 8.44
N LEU A 285 27.13 2.60 7.53
CA LEU A 285 28.44 3.26 7.62
C LEU A 285 28.55 4.12 8.88
N SER A 286 27.46 4.77 9.31
CA SER A 286 27.43 5.52 10.57
C SER A 286 27.62 4.62 11.79
N TYR A 287 26.97 3.46 11.84
CA TYR A 287 27.17 2.46 12.91
C TYR A 287 28.63 2.00 12.99
N LEU A 288 29.24 1.79 11.84
CA LEU A 288 30.64 1.35 11.74
C LEU A 288 31.66 2.46 11.99
N GLY A 289 31.22 3.73 11.92
CA GLY A 289 32.12 4.88 11.98
C GLY A 289 33.06 4.98 10.77
N LEU A 290 32.58 4.51 9.59
CA LEU A 290 33.37 4.46 8.37
C LEU A 290 32.89 5.48 7.32
N ARG A 291 33.83 5.91 6.48
CA ARG A 291 33.58 6.62 5.23
C ARG A 291 34.16 5.81 4.08
N VAL A 292 33.34 5.54 3.07
CA VAL A 292 33.75 4.91 1.80
C VAL A 292 33.06 5.63 0.64
N PRO A 293 33.65 5.64 -0.56
CA PRO A 293 32.98 6.17 -1.74
C PRO A 293 31.67 5.45 -1.98
N VAL A 294 30.57 6.21 -2.19
CA VAL A 294 29.25 5.67 -2.46
C VAL A 294 28.73 6.28 -3.75
N LEU A 295 28.38 5.44 -4.73
CA LEU A 295 27.58 5.84 -5.87
C LEU A 295 26.10 5.71 -5.52
N PHE A 296 25.42 6.83 -5.34
CA PHE A 296 23.97 6.87 -5.14
C PHE A 296 23.25 6.90 -6.49
N LEU A 297 22.42 5.90 -6.73
CA LEU A 297 21.56 5.81 -7.90
C LEU A 297 20.12 6.16 -7.51
N ALA A 298 19.72 7.40 -7.74
CA ALA A 298 18.34 7.87 -7.59
C ALA A 298 17.48 7.50 -8.81
N VAL A 299 18.11 7.25 -9.95
CA VAL A 299 17.49 6.65 -11.15
C VAL A 299 18.14 5.30 -11.38
N SER A 300 17.39 4.24 -11.11
CA SER A 300 17.87 2.85 -11.23
C SER A 300 17.81 2.32 -12.68
N TYR A 301 16.96 2.92 -13.51
CA TYR A 301 16.83 2.60 -14.93
C TYR A 301 16.43 3.85 -15.74
N PRO A 302 17.13 4.15 -16.88
CA PRO A 302 18.32 3.47 -17.34
C PRO A 302 19.50 3.63 -16.39
N LEU A 303 20.35 2.60 -16.31
CA LEU A 303 21.61 2.71 -15.59
C LEU A 303 22.58 3.57 -16.41
N ASP A 304 23.08 4.64 -15.82
CA ASP A 304 24.09 5.48 -16.43
C ASP A 304 25.47 4.78 -16.35
N TYR A 305 25.90 4.15 -17.44
CA TYR A 305 27.17 3.45 -17.51
C TYR A 305 28.37 4.38 -17.34
N GLU A 306 28.27 5.66 -17.71
CA GLU A 306 29.37 6.61 -17.62
C GLU A 306 29.69 6.95 -16.15
N ILE A 307 28.67 7.22 -15.33
CA ILE A 307 28.89 7.48 -13.91
C ILE A 307 29.40 6.23 -13.18
N VAL A 308 28.92 5.02 -13.55
CA VAL A 308 29.40 3.77 -12.98
C VAL A 308 30.89 3.57 -13.27
N ARG A 309 31.31 3.80 -14.53
CA ARG A 309 32.72 3.73 -14.93
C ARG A 309 33.57 4.80 -14.26
N THR A 310 33.03 6.01 -14.10
CA THR A 310 33.72 7.09 -13.40
C THR A 310 33.92 6.76 -11.92
N PHE A 311 32.89 6.23 -11.26
CA PHE A 311 32.94 5.78 -9.89
C PHE A 311 33.98 4.68 -9.67
N ALA A 312 34.05 3.75 -10.59
CA ALA A 312 34.92 2.57 -10.49
C ALA A 312 36.41 2.87 -10.64
N ARG A 313 36.81 4.07 -11.11
CA ARG A 313 38.23 4.42 -11.30
C ARG A 313 39.01 4.37 -10.00
N GLY A 314 40.01 3.49 -9.94
CA GLY A 314 40.85 3.31 -8.75
C GLY A 314 40.23 2.44 -7.65
N LEU A 315 39.01 1.92 -7.86
CA LEU A 315 38.42 0.93 -6.98
C LEU A 315 38.76 -0.49 -7.45
N ARG A 316 39.05 -1.38 -6.51
CA ARG A 316 39.29 -2.81 -6.76
C ARG A 316 38.03 -3.63 -6.49
N HIS A 317 37.29 -3.31 -5.45
CA HIS A 317 36.09 -4.01 -5.03
C HIS A 317 34.90 -3.07 -4.98
N ILE A 318 33.79 -3.49 -5.56
CA ILE A 318 32.54 -2.72 -5.57
C ILE A 318 31.43 -3.60 -4.99
N TYR A 319 30.71 -3.08 -3.99
CA TYR A 319 29.54 -3.72 -3.41
C TYR A 319 28.28 -3.03 -3.91
N VAL A 320 27.33 -3.79 -4.50
CA VAL A 320 26.05 -3.27 -4.97
C VAL A 320 24.98 -3.59 -3.92
N VAL A 321 24.36 -2.56 -3.37
CA VAL A 321 23.30 -2.65 -2.39
C VAL A 321 22.00 -2.15 -2.99
N GLU A 322 21.07 -3.07 -3.21
CA GLU A 322 19.78 -2.82 -3.83
C GLU A 322 18.68 -3.70 -3.24
N GLU A 323 17.41 -3.33 -3.44
CA GLU A 323 16.26 -4.13 -3.03
C GLU A 323 15.10 -4.03 -4.03
N PRO A 324 14.47 -5.20 -4.38
CA PRO A 324 15.07 -6.51 -4.35
C PRO A 324 16.09 -6.66 -5.49
N GLY A 325 17.12 -7.45 -5.28
CA GLY A 325 18.16 -7.66 -6.29
C GLY A 325 18.01 -8.99 -7.03
N PRO A 326 18.89 -9.26 -8.01
CA PRO A 326 19.87 -8.36 -8.62
C PRO A 326 19.33 -7.68 -9.90
N PHE A 327 18.88 -6.47 -9.81
CA PHE A 327 18.39 -5.68 -10.94
C PHE A 327 19.45 -4.72 -11.50
N VAL A 328 20.09 -3.94 -10.61
CA VAL A 328 21.16 -2.99 -10.98
C VAL A 328 22.52 -3.66 -10.99
N GLU A 329 22.76 -4.65 -10.13
CA GLU A 329 24.02 -5.41 -10.05
C GLU A 329 24.45 -5.94 -11.41
N GLU A 330 23.53 -6.54 -12.18
CA GLU A 330 23.81 -7.05 -13.53
C GLU A 330 24.28 -5.93 -14.48
N GLY A 331 23.64 -4.78 -14.42
CA GLY A 331 23.99 -3.62 -15.21
C GLY A 331 25.35 -3.03 -14.81
N VAL A 332 25.66 -2.98 -13.52
CA VAL A 332 26.96 -2.53 -13.01
C VAL A 332 28.07 -3.46 -13.51
N LYS A 333 27.91 -4.78 -13.42
CA LYS A 333 28.84 -5.76 -13.97
C LYS A 333 29.05 -5.58 -15.46
N ALA A 334 27.98 -5.36 -16.22
CA ALA A 334 28.05 -5.09 -17.65
C ALA A 334 28.77 -3.76 -17.98
N ALA A 335 28.50 -2.70 -17.22
CA ALA A 335 29.13 -1.39 -17.39
C ALA A 335 30.66 -1.44 -17.15
N LEU A 336 31.10 -2.29 -16.23
CA LEU A 336 32.51 -2.42 -15.83
C LEU A 336 33.31 -3.43 -16.64
N TRP A 337 32.67 -4.10 -17.63
CA TRP A 337 33.39 -5.01 -18.51
C TRP A 337 34.60 -4.34 -19.17
N GLY A 338 35.79 -4.94 -19.02
CA GLY A 338 37.05 -4.44 -19.56
C GLY A 338 37.70 -3.32 -18.73
N MET A 339 37.19 -2.99 -17.54
CA MET A 339 37.85 -2.11 -16.59
C MET A 339 38.71 -2.91 -15.59
N ASP A 340 39.67 -2.20 -14.97
CA ASP A 340 40.59 -2.79 -13.97
C ASP A 340 39.88 -2.78 -12.56
N VAL A 341 38.83 -3.61 -12.43
CA VAL A 341 38.09 -3.87 -11.21
C VAL A 341 38.20 -5.35 -10.90
N GLU A 342 38.70 -5.70 -9.72
CA GLU A 342 38.96 -7.09 -9.34
C GLU A 342 37.65 -7.86 -9.15
N ALA A 343 36.64 -7.25 -8.49
CA ALA A 343 35.36 -7.89 -8.26
C ALA A 343 34.20 -6.89 -8.03
N VAL A 344 33.00 -7.33 -8.43
CA VAL A 344 31.72 -6.70 -8.13
C VAL A 344 30.85 -7.69 -7.37
N TYR A 345 30.56 -7.39 -6.14
CA TYR A 345 29.75 -8.18 -5.23
C TYR A 345 28.37 -7.54 -5.07
N GLY A 346 27.37 -8.35 -4.88
CA GLY A 346 26.00 -7.89 -4.58
C GLY A 346 25.27 -9.01 -3.87
N GLN A 347 24.45 -9.77 -4.57
CA GLN A 347 23.73 -10.91 -3.99
C GLN A 347 24.68 -11.96 -3.40
N TRP A 348 25.86 -12.14 -4.01
CA TRP A 348 26.84 -13.14 -3.62
C TRP A 348 28.18 -12.49 -3.27
N ASP A 349 28.86 -13.07 -2.29
CA ASP A 349 30.20 -12.65 -1.87
C ASP A 349 31.32 -13.39 -2.65
N GLU A 350 32.56 -13.20 -2.20
CA GLU A 350 33.78 -13.80 -2.75
C GLU A 350 33.80 -15.32 -2.71
N ASP A 351 33.11 -15.93 -1.75
CA ASP A 351 33.03 -17.38 -1.55
C ASP A 351 31.74 -17.99 -2.11
N GLY A 352 30.94 -17.18 -2.84
CA GLY A 352 29.63 -17.58 -3.38
C GLY A 352 28.55 -17.76 -2.31
N GLN A 353 28.73 -17.12 -1.13
CA GLN A 353 27.72 -17.10 -0.09
C GLN A 353 26.81 -15.89 -0.22
N PRO A 354 25.54 -15.97 0.27
CA PRO A 354 24.61 -14.83 0.24
C PRO A 354 25.16 -13.63 1.03
N LEU A 355 25.33 -12.49 0.35
CA LEU A 355 25.82 -11.24 0.95
C LEU A 355 24.66 -10.25 1.11
N ILE A 356 24.17 -9.67 0.03
CA ILE A 356 22.99 -8.80 0.04
C ILE A 356 21.76 -9.65 -0.31
N SER A 357 20.72 -9.53 0.49
CA SER A 357 19.51 -10.34 0.26
C SER A 357 18.85 -10.00 -1.08
N ALA A 358 18.56 -11.02 -1.88
CA ALA A 358 17.77 -10.87 -3.10
C ALA A 358 16.26 -10.74 -2.85
N HIS A 359 15.82 -10.84 -1.60
CA HIS A 359 14.42 -10.76 -1.20
C HIS A 359 14.26 -9.87 0.04
N GLY A 360 13.07 -9.32 0.21
CA GLY A 360 12.76 -8.44 1.34
C GLY A 360 13.39 -7.05 1.21
N GLU A 361 13.52 -6.38 2.32
CA GLU A 361 14.16 -5.06 2.44
C GLU A 361 15.57 -5.21 3.00
N VAL A 362 16.45 -4.31 2.64
CA VAL A 362 17.78 -4.19 3.26
C VAL A 362 17.62 -3.57 4.65
N ASP A 363 18.25 -4.19 5.65
CA ASP A 363 18.36 -3.67 7.02
C ASP A 363 19.75 -3.10 7.25
N PRO A 364 19.87 -1.85 7.75
CA PRO A 364 21.16 -1.20 7.94
C PRO A 364 22.05 -1.93 8.96
N GLU A 365 21.44 -2.56 9.96
CA GLU A 365 22.16 -3.35 10.99
C GLU A 365 22.77 -4.62 10.40
N GLU A 366 21.96 -5.38 9.64
CA GLU A 366 22.43 -6.58 8.94
C GLU A 366 23.50 -6.22 7.92
N LEU A 367 23.28 -5.12 7.18
CA LEU A 367 24.25 -4.62 6.22
C LEU A 367 25.57 -4.25 6.89
N ALA A 368 25.54 -3.58 8.04
CA ALA A 368 26.73 -3.22 8.80
C ALA A 368 27.51 -4.46 9.27
N LEU A 369 26.81 -5.49 9.75
CA LEU A 369 27.47 -6.74 10.18
C LEU A 369 28.09 -7.50 9.01
N LYS A 370 27.45 -7.52 7.85
CA LYS A 370 27.94 -8.24 6.66
C LYS A 370 29.07 -7.50 5.95
N LEU A 371 28.92 -6.21 5.73
CA LEU A 371 29.92 -5.41 5.01
C LEU A 371 31.05 -4.91 5.93
N GLY A 372 30.81 -4.72 7.23
CA GLY A 372 31.78 -4.15 8.15
C GLY A 372 33.14 -4.83 8.13
N PRO A 373 33.25 -6.18 8.21
CA PRO A 373 34.53 -6.87 8.11
C PRO A 373 35.28 -6.60 6.79
N ARG A 374 34.53 -6.51 5.67
CA ARG A 374 35.06 -6.28 4.32
C ARG A 374 35.50 -4.83 4.11
N LEU A 375 34.86 -3.91 4.81
CA LEU A 375 35.17 -2.48 4.80
C LEU A 375 36.26 -2.09 5.83
N GLY A 376 36.79 -3.05 6.61
CA GLY A 376 37.81 -2.81 7.61
C GLY A 376 37.29 -2.16 8.90
N ALA A 377 36.02 -2.41 9.25
CA ALA A 377 35.44 -1.94 10.50
C ALA A 377 36.18 -2.52 11.73
N ALA A 378 36.32 -1.71 12.77
CA ALA A 378 36.89 -2.16 14.03
C ALA A 378 36.04 -3.27 14.66
N PRO A 379 36.63 -4.40 15.09
CA PRO A 379 35.88 -5.52 15.67
C PRO A 379 35.04 -5.13 16.89
N GLU A 380 35.48 -4.12 17.65
CA GLU A 380 34.76 -3.60 18.83
C GLU A 380 33.42 -2.98 18.43
N ARG A 381 33.35 -2.28 17.28
CA ARG A 381 32.12 -1.68 16.72
C ARG A 381 31.12 -2.75 16.30
N LEU A 382 31.61 -3.80 15.65
CA LEU A 382 30.74 -4.94 15.25
C LEU A 382 30.20 -5.67 16.49
N ALA A 383 31.07 -5.89 17.50
CA ALA A 383 30.66 -6.51 18.76
C ALA A 383 29.68 -5.64 19.56
N GLU A 384 29.80 -4.32 19.49
CA GLU A 384 28.85 -3.39 20.10
C GLU A 384 27.49 -3.44 19.39
N LEU A 385 27.49 -3.40 18.06
CA LEU A 385 26.26 -3.51 17.25
C LEU A 385 25.55 -4.83 17.54
N GLN A 386 26.27 -5.95 17.53
CA GLN A 386 25.70 -7.26 17.84
C GLN A 386 25.09 -7.29 19.24
N ARG A 387 25.76 -6.74 20.25
CA ARG A 387 25.22 -6.64 21.62
C ARG A 387 23.94 -5.81 21.71
N VAL A 388 23.82 -4.76 20.88
CA VAL A 388 22.58 -3.96 20.81
C VAL A 388 21.46 -4.78 20.18
N LEU A 389 21.73 -5.52 19.12
CA LEU A 389 20.75 -6.37 18.44
C LEU A 389 20.28 -7.55 19.30
N ASP A 390 21.18 -8.08 20.13
CA ASP A 390 20.85 -9.18 21.05
C ASP A 390 19.98 -8.74 22.23
N ARG A 391 19.77 -7.41 22.42
CA ARG A 391 18.89 -6.92 23.48
C ARG A 391 17.44 -7.25 23.17
N THR A 392 16.79 -7.92 24.12
CA THR A 392 15.35 -8.14 24.06
C THR A 392 14.63 -7.04 24.81
N TYR A 393 13.60 -6.49 24.18
CA TYR A 393 12.70 -5.52 24.81
C TYR A 393 11.35 -6.20 25.11
N PRO A 394 10.68 -5.83 26.22
CA PRO A 394 9.31 -6.29 26.43
C PRO A 394 8.45 -5.84 25.26
N THR A 395 7.80 -6.79 24.61
CA THR A 395 6.91 -6.50 23.49
C THR A 395 5.46 -6.71 23.90
N VAL A 396 4.56 -5.92 23.31
CA VAL A 396 3.13 -6.19 23.41
C VAL A 396 2.86 -7.53 22.72
N PRO A 397 2.17 -8.49 23.36
CA PRO A 397 1.84 -9.76 22.74
C PRO A 397 1.19 -9.55 21.37
N ARG A 398 1.68 -10.26 20.38
CA ARG A 398 1.11 -10.21 19.03
C ARG A 398 -0.32 -10.74 19.08
N VAL A 399 -1.25 -9.93 18.62
CA VAL A 399 -2.64 -10.35 18.44
C VAL A 399 -2.78 -10.91 17.03
N THR A 400 -3.29 -12.13 16.91
CA THR A 400 -3.61 -12.70 15.61
C THR A 400 -4.62 -11.82 14.89
N PRO A 401 -4.40 -11.49 13.62
CA PRO A 401 -5.40 -10.79 12.82
C PRO A 401 -6.73 -11.56 12.81
N MET A 402 -7.83 -10.85 13.04
CA MET A 402 -9.16 -11.44 13.07
C MET A 402 -10.20 -10.56 12.39
N SER A 403 -11.30 -11.17 11.99
CA SER A 403 -12.44 -10.45 11.44
C SER A 403 -13.05 -9.49 12.46
N CYS A 404 -13.57 -8.35 12.00
CA CYS A 404 -14.28 -7.41 12.88
C CYS A 404 -15.53 -8.07 13.46
N GLY A 405 -15.90 -7.71 14.69
CA GLY A 405 -17.22 -8.05 15.22
C GLY A 405 -18.32 -7.54 14.27
N GLY A 406 -19.31 -8.38 13.96
CA GLY A 406 -20.37 -8.07 12.98
C GLY A 406 -19.92 -8.06 11.52
N CYS A 407 -18.71 -8.56 11.25
CA CYS A 407 -18.21 -8.68 9.88
C CYS A 407 -19.13 -9.58 9.03
N PRO A 408 -19.47 -9.20 7.78
CA PRO A 408 -20.20 -10.07 6.87
C PRO A 408 -19.58 -11.47 6.72
N TYR A 409 -18.26 -11.59 6.76
CA TYR A 409 -17.57 -12.88 6.67
C TYR A 409 -17.90 -13.84 7.83
N ASN A 410 -18.29 -13.33 8.99
CA ASN A 410 -18.69 -14.17 10.12
C ASN A 410 -20.02 -14.89 9.88
N THR A 411 -20.88 -14.42 8.96
CA THR A 411 -22.13 -15.09 8.59
C THR A 411 -21.89 -16.43 7.92
N PHE A 412 -20.80 -16.58 7.17
CA PHE A 412 -20.41 -17.84 6.49
C PHE A 412 -19.23 -18.53 7.19
N ARG A 413 -19.14 -18.40 8.49
CA ARG A 413 -18.03 -18.90 9.30
C ARG A 413 -18.03 -20.42 9.44
N ASP A 414 -19.20 -20.99 9.64
CA ASP A 414 -19.37 -22.40 10.01
C ASP A 414 -19.50 -23.30 8.78
N LEU A 415 -18.78 -22.95 7.69
CA LEU A 415 -18.66 -23.83 6.54
C LEU A 415 -17.93 -25.11 6.94
N HIS A 416 -18.58 -26.26 6.78
CA HIS A 416 -17.98 -27.57 7.03
C HIS A 416 -16.82 -27.91 6.07
N GLU A 417 -16.74 -27.19 4.95
CA GLU A 417 -15.73 -27.36 3.92
C GLU A 417 -14.92 -26.05 3.77
N LYS A 418 -13.60 -26.18 3.57
CA LYS A 418 -12.74 -25.01 3.33
C LYS A 418 -13.10 -24.35 2.00
N PRO A 419 -13.49 -23.09 1.97
CA PRO A 419 -13.77 -22.35 0.73
C PRO A 419 -12.50 -21.91 0.03
N GLY A 420 -12.59 -21.60 -1.27
CA GLY A 420 -11.60 -20.75 -1.95
C GLY A 420 -11.59 -19.35 -1.33
N GLY A 421 -10.41 -18.81 -1.04
CA GLY A 421 -10.24 -17.46 -0.53
C GLY A 421 -10.29 -16.41 -1.64
N ALA A 422 -10.24 -15.13 -1.26
CA ALA A 422 -10.11 -14.00 -2.17
C ALA A 422 -9.22 -12.91 -1.56
N ILE A 423 -8.74 -11.99 -2.39
CA ILE A 423 -8.09 -10.76 -1.89
C ILE A 423 -9.13 -9.88 -1.21
N GLY A 424 -8.81 -9.42 -0.01
CA GLY A 424 -9.69 -8.64 0.85
C GLY A 424 -9.80 -9.25 2.23
N CYS A 425 -10.89 -8.96 2.97
CA CYS A 425 -11.05 -9.43 4.35
C CYS A 425 -11.11 -10.96 4.49
N SER A 426 -11.48 -11.71 3.43
CA SER A 426 -11.42 -13.18 3.45
C SER A 426 -10.00 -13.73 3.58
N SER A 427 -8.97 -12.98 3.17
CA SER A 427 -7.58 -13.40 3.33
C SER A 427 -7.14 -13.43 4.81
N ILE A 428 -7.86 -12.75 5.69
CA ILE A 428 -7.60 -12.78 7.14
C ILE A 428 -7.75 -14.22 7.66
N ARG A 429 -8.74 -14.97 7.16
CA ARG A 429 -8.96 -16.37 7.55
C ARG A 429 -7.81 -17.30 7.18
N ALA A 430 -7.00 -16.96 6.18
CA ALA A 430 -5.80 -17.71 5.86
C ALA A 430 -4.68 -17.50 6.90
N ILE A 431 -4.74 -16.39 7.66
CA ILE A 431 -3.72 -16.00 8.64
C ILE A 431 -4.12 -16.42 10.05
N GLU A 432 -5.41 -16.51 10.35
CA GLU A 432 -5.96 -16.82 11.67
C GLU A 432 -5.55 -18.20 12.19
N ALA A 433 -5.36 -19.17 11.30
CA ALA A 433 -4.92 -20.51 11.66
C ALA A 433 -3.90 -21.03 10.64
N TYR A 434 -2.85 -21.69 11.13
CA TYR A 434 -1.86 -22.36 10.27
C TYR A 434 -2.48 -23.46 9.40
N ASP A 435 -3.62 -24.01 9.83
CA ASP A 435 -4.46 -24.90 9.04
C ASP A 435 -5.58 -24.12 8.36
N SER A 436 -5.15 -23.19 7.52
CA SER A 436 -5.92 -22.09 6.94
C SER A 436 -7.40 -22.42 6.72
N GLY A 437 -8.30 -21.56 7.18
CA GLY A 437 -9.72 -21.70 6.92
C GLY A 437 -10.10 -21.51 5.44
N VAL A 438 -9.15 -21.54 4.50
CA VAL A 438 -9.37 -21.42 3.05
C VAL A 438 -8.44 -22.36 2.28
N LEU A 439 -8.88 -22.79 1.08
CA LEU A 439 -8.10 -23.69 0.21
C LEU A 439 -6.90 -23.00 -0.46
N TYR A 440 -7.09 -21.73 -0.87
CA TYR A 440 -6.09 -20.92 -1.58
C TYR A 440 -6.45 -19.45 -1.51
N ILE A 441 -5.47 -18.59 -1.79
CA ILE A 441 -5.67 -17.13 -2.02
C ILE A 441 -5.24 -16.84 -3.45
N PRO A 442 -6.15 -16.39 -4.36
CA PRO A 442 -5.84 -16.00 -5.73
C PRO A 442 -5.33 -14.56 -5.80
N THR A 443 -4.94 -14.12 -6.99
CA THR A 443 -4.83 -12.68 -7.30
C THR A 443 -6.21 -12.01 -7.26
N MET A 444 -6.24 -10.69 -7.09
CA MET A 444 -7.50 -9.96 -6.98
C MET A 444 -8.41 -10.18 -8.20
N GLY A 445 -9.66 -10.56 -7.96
CA GLY A 445 -10.64 -10.86 -9.00
C GLY A 445 -10.52 -12.23 -9.69
N ALA A 446 -9.49 -13.04 -9.37
CA ALA A 446 -9.31 -14.36 -9.96
C ALA A 446 -9.90 -15.50 -9.10
N GLY A 447 -10.68 -15.17 -8.06
CA GLY A 447 -11.37 -16.16 -7.23
C GLY A 447 -12.30 -17.05 -8.08
N GLY A 448 -12.18 -18.37 -7.91
CA GLY A 448 -12.87 -19.35 -8.74
C GLY A 448 -12.10 -19.82 -9.98
N SER A 449 -11.33 -18.95 -10.64
CA SER A 449 -10.55 -19.36 -11.84
C SER A 449 -9.50 -20.42 -11.51
N ILE A 450 -8.93 -20.41 -10.28
CA ILE A 450 -8.03 -21.48 -9.83
C ILE A 450 -8.79 -22.82 -9.80
N TYR A 451 -10.01 -22.80 -9.27
CA TYR A 451 -10.81 -24.01 -9.20
C TYR A 451 -11.28 -24.47 -10.59
N SER A 452 -11.57 -23.56 -11.49
CA SER A 452 -11.89 -23.90 -12.89
C SER A 452 -10.80 -24.73 -13.56
N GLY A 453 -9.51 -24.47 -13.24
CA GLY A 453 -8.40 -25.28 -13.69
C GLY A 453 -8.23 -26.60 -12.93
N TRP A 454 -8.71 -26.69 -11.68
CA TRP A 454 -8.58 -27.87 -10.82
C TRP A 454 -9.78 -28.84 -10.95
N ALA A 455 -10.98 -28.34 -11.18
CA ALA A 455 -12.22 -29.09 -11.23
C ALA A 455 -12.16 -30.34 -12.17
N PRO A 456 -11.58 -30.29 -13.38
CA PRO A 456 -11.46 -31.47 -14.24
C PRO A 456 -10.69 -32.65 -13.62
N PHE A 457 -9.82 -32.39 -12.63
CA PHE A 457 -8.93 -33.37 -12.03
C PHE A 457 -9.39 -33.86 -10.64
N ASN A 458 -10.42 -33.24 -10.06
CA ASN A 458 -11.02 -33.70 -8.80
C ASN A 458 -12.45 -34.19 -8.95
N GLY A 459 -12.87 -34.53 -10.17
CA GLY A 459 -14.24 -35.00 -10.43
C GLY A 459 -15.29 -33.86 -10.38
N ASN A 460 -14.89 -32.63 -10.52
CA ASN A 460 -15.75 -31.45 -10.47
C ASN A 460 -16.62 -31.41 -9.20
N GLN A 461 -16.01 -31.77 -8.05
CA GLN A 461 -16.68 -31.71 -6.74
C GLN A 461 -17.04 -30.26 -6.42
N HIS A 462 -18.15 -30.04 -5.72
CA HIS A 462 -18.55 -28.71 -5.34
C HIS A 462 -17.55 -28.04 -4.38
N ILE A 463 -17.30 -26.72 -4.55
CA ILE A 463 -16.64 -25.88 -3.55
C ILE A 463 -17.39 -24.56 -3.35
N TYR A 464 -17.21 -23.95 -2.19
CA TYR A 464 -17.54 -22.55 -1.99
C TYR A 464 -16.35 -21.65 -2.32
N GLN A 465 -16.62 -20.43 -2.82
CA GLN A 465 -15.60 -19.43 -3.16
C GLN A 465 -15.96 -18.06 -2.59
N TYR A 466 -15.17 -17.54 -1.67
CA TYR A 466 -15.35 -16.17 -1.22
C TYR A 466 -15.04 -15.16 -2.33
N LEU A 467 -15.86 -14.13 -2.40
CA LEU A 467 -15.65 -12.99 -3.29
C LEU A 467 -16.22 -11.73 -2.63
N GLY A 468 -15.38 -10.74 -2.29
CA GLY A 468 -15.86 -9.42 -1.84
C GLY A 468 -16.36 -8.59 -3.02
N ASP A 469 -17.25 -7.63 -2.75
CA ASP A 469 -17.77 -6.71 -3.77
C ASP A 469 -16.67 -5.88 -4.44
N GLY A 470 -15.66 -5.41 -3.69
CA GLY A 470 -14.47 -4.78 -4.26
C GLY A 470 -13.79 -5.67 -5.31
N SER A 471 -13.55 -6.95 -5.01
CA SER A 471 -12.96 -7.91 -5.96
C SER A 471 -13.89 -8.25 -7.12
N TYR A 472 -15.20 -8.29 -6.88
CA TYR A 472 -16.21 -8.53 -7.92
C TYR A 472 -16.19 -7.41 -8.97
N PHE A 473 -16.28 -6.15 -8.51
CA PHE A 473 -16.28 -4.99 -9.42
C PHE A 473 -14.93 -4.75 -10.08
N HIS A 474 -13.82 -5.10 -9.41
CA HIS A 474 -12.47 -5.00 -9.96
C HIS A 474 -12.31 -5.85 -11.23
N SER A 475 -12.47 -7.16 -11.12
CA SER A 475 -12.30 -8.12 -12.23
C SER A 475 -12.97 -9.49 -11.98
N GLY A 476 -13.64 -9.68 -10.84
CA GLY A 476 -14.21 -10.95 -10.44
C GLY A 476 -15.32 -11.48 -11.35
N ARG A 477 -15.97 -10.61 -12.12
CA ARG A 477 -16.95 -11.00 -13.16
C ARG A 477 -16.37 -11.96 -14.18
N GLY A 478 -15.12 -11.71 -14.61
CA GLY A 478 -14.41 -12.59 -15.55
C GLY A 478 -14.13 -13.97 -14.96
N ALA A 479 -13.85 -14.06 -13.66
CA ALA A 479 -13.66 -15.33 -12.99
C ALA A 479 -14.95 -16.15 -12.89
N ILE A 480 -16.08 -15.50 -12.56
CA ILE A 480 -17.42 -16.14 -12.58
C ILE A 480 -17.74 -16.64 -13.99
N GLN A 481 -17.55 -15.82 -15.01
CA GLN A 481 -17.78 -16.20 -16.40
C GLN A 481 -16.91 -17.38 -16.84
N SER A 482 -15.64 -17.43 -16.40
CA SER A 482 -14.76 -18.56 -16.65
C SER A 482 -15.27 -19.87 -16.02
N CYS A 483 -15.82 -19.80 -14.80
CA CYS A 483 -16.43 -20.95 -14.14
C CYS A 483 -17.71 -21.41 -14.85
N VAL A 484 -18.55 -20.49 -15.29
CA VAL A 484 -19.74 -20.78 -16.10
C VAL A 484 -19.35 -21.47 -17.40
N GLN A 485 -18.36 -20.94 -18.13
CA GLN A 485 -17.88 -21.53 -19.38
C GLN A 485 -17.26 -22.93 -19.16
N GLY A 486 -16.62 -23.15 -18.02
CA GLY A 486 -16.03 -24.44 -17.66
C GLY A 486 -17.03 -25.43 -17.03
N GLU A 487 -18.30 -25.08 -16.91
CA GLU A 487 -19.35 -25.90 -16.27
C GLU A 487 -18.95 -26.39 -14.87
N VAL A 488 -18.32 -25.48 -14.08
CA VAL A 488 -17.72 -25.80 -12.79
C VAL A 488 -18.78 -25.81 -11.69
N ASN A 489 -18.76 -26.84 -10.85
CA ASN A 489 -19.61 -26.92 -9.65
C ASN A 489 -19.06 -26.06 -8.53
N ILE A 490 -19.52 -24.81 -8.44
CA ILE A 490 -19.02 -23.81 -7.51
C ILE A 490 -20.12 -22.85 -7.06
N THR A 491 -20.16 -22.53 -5.76
CA THR A 491 -20.99 -21.47 -5.23
C THR A 491 -20.12 -20.29 -4.81
N PHE A 492 -20.24 -19.17 -5.51
CA PHE A 492 -19.61 -17.93 -5.07
C PHE A 492 -20.37 -17.33 -3.89
N LEU A 493 -19.68 -17.06 -2.81
CA LEU A 493 -20.18 -16.30 -1.66
C LEU A 493 -19.78 -14.84 -1.87
N LEU A 494 -20.66 -14.08 -2.54
CA LEU A 494 -20.45 -12.66 -2.85
C LEU A 494 -20.85 -11.80 -1.66
N LEU A 495 -19.82 -11.33 -0.90
CA LEU A 495 -20.05 -10.47 0.25
C LEU A 495 -20.19 -9.02 -0.20
N PHE A 496 -21.44 -8.61 -0.29
CA PHE A 496 -21.84 -7.29 -0.75
C PHE A 496 -21.96 -6.33 0.45
N ASN A 497 -20.85 -5.72 0.82
CA ASN A 497 -20.75 -4.96 2.07
C ASN A 497 -20.57 -3.45 1.86
N GLY A 498 -20.52 -2.98 0.60
CA GLY A 498 -20.45 -1.58 0.23
C GLY A 498 -19.08 -0.93 0.43
N ALA A 499 -18.01 -1.73 0.67
CA ALA A 499 -16.71 -1.16 0.97
C ALA A 499 -15.53 -2.04 0.55
N VAL A 500 -14.49 -1.46 -0.04
CA VAL A 500 -13.14 -2.04 -0.11
C VAL A 500 -12.51 -1.90 1.28
N ALA A 501 -12.93 -2.79 2.19
CA ALA A 501 -12.75 -2.60 3.62
C ALA A 501 -11.28 -2.68 4.08
N LEU A 502 -10.48 -3.55 3.43
CA LEU A 502 -9.11 -3.83 3.83
C LEU A 502 -8.17 -2.63 3.60
N THR A 503 -8.43 -1.80 2.59
CA THR A 503 -7.60 -0.66 2.19
C THR A 503 -8.04 0.67 2.78
N GLY A 504 -9.15 0.70 3.54
CA GLY A 504 -9.62 1.92 4.22
C GLY A 504 -11.10 2.21 4.12
N GLY A 505 -11.88 1.36 3.45
CA GLY A 505 -13.33 1.50 3.33
C GLY A 505 -13.78 2.39 2.19
N GLN A 506 -13.01 2.42 1.10
CA GLN A 506 -13.41 3.08 -0.14
C GLN A 506 -14.68 2.43 -0.70
N THR A 507 -15.50 3.21 -1.40
CA THR A 507 -16.61 2.67 -2.17
C THR A 507 -16.05 1.90 -3.38
N PRO A 508 -16.47 0.64 -3.61
CA PRO A 508 -16.01 -0.12 -4.76
C PRO A 508 -16.25 0.63 -6.08
N GLY A 509 -15.23 0.73 -6.93
CA GLY A 509 -15.36 1.35 -8.25
C GLY A 509 -16.41 0.63 -9.10
N GLY A 510 -17.35 1.38 -9.64
CA GLY A 510 -18.44 0.79 -10.45
C GLY A 510 -19.55 0.07 -9.67
N GLN A 511 -19.63 0.27 -8.35
CA GLN A 511 -20.68 -0.31 -7.50
C GLN A 511 -22.08 0.00 -8.04
N ARG A 512 -22.96 -1.01 -8.01
CA ARG A 512 -24.37 -0.96 -8.41
C ARG A 512 -25.26 -1.55 -7.32
N PRO A 513 -26.58 -1.30 -7.34
CA PRO A 513 -27.53 -2.01 -6.49
C PRO A 513 -27.46 -3.52 -6.67
N VAL A 514 -27.78 -4.27 -5.62
CA VAL A 514 -27.81 -5.74 -5.65
C VAL A 514 -28.74 -6.26 -6.75
N SER A 515 -29.88 -5.61 -7.00
CA SER A 515 -30.79 -5.95 -8.09
C SER A 515 -30.11 -6.00 -9.47
N ASP A 516 -29.25 -5.02 -9.75
CA ASP A 516 -28.55 -4.92 -11.02
C ASP A 516 -27.45 -6.01 -11.12
N VAL A 517 -26.77 -6.28 -10.00
CA VAL A 517 -25.78 -7.35 -9.90
C VAL A 517 -26.41 -8.72 -10.14
N VAL A 518 -27.61 -8.96 -9.60
CA VAL A 518 -28.37 -10.20 -9.86
C VAL A 518 -28.64 -10.37 -11.35
N GLN A 519 -29.12 -9.33 -12.03
CA GLN A 519 -29.39 -9.39 -13.48
C GLN A 519 -28.09 -9.60 -14.27
N GLU A 520 -27.00 -8.95 -13.88
CA GLU A 520 -25.69 -9.14 -14.50
C GLU A 520 -25.21 -10.60 -14.37
N LEU A 521 -25.31 -11.19 -13.17
CA LEU A 521 -24.92 -12.59 -12.90
C LEU A 521 -25.74 -13.59 -13.73
N LEU A 522 -27.05 -13.39 -13.80
CA LEU A 522 -27.92 -14.22 -14.64
C LEU A 522 -27.58 -14.08 -16.12
N GLY A 523 -27.24 -12.86 -16.58
CA GLY A 523 -26.75 -12.59 -17.92
C GLY A 523 -25.41 -13.24 -18.25
N LEU A 524 -24.53 -13.44 -17.27
CA LEU A 524 -23.28 -14.19 -17.41
C LEU A 524 -23.50 -15.71 -17.51
N GLY A 525 -24.71 -16.21 -17.26
CA GLY A 525 -25.02 -17.63 -17.31
C GLY A 525 -24.96 -18.35 -15.97
N VAL A 526 -24.88 -17.63 -14.86
CA VAL A 526 -25.00 -18.23 -13.50
C VAL A 526 -26.34 -18.98 -13.39
N VAL A 527 -26.31 -20.21 -12.92
CA VAL A 527 -27.48 -21.12 -12.87
C VAL A 527 -28.56 -20.58 -11.94
N LYS A 528 -28.17 -20.18 -10.73
CA LYS A 528 -29.05 -19.65 -9.69
C LYS A 528 -28.35 -18.59 -8.85
N VAL A 529 -29.07 -17.56 -8.43
CA VAL A 529 -28.60 -16.51 -7.53
C VAL A 529 -29.45 -16.51 -6.26
N GLY A 530 -28.82 -16.58 -5.08
CA GLY A 530 -29.48 -16.37 -3.80
C GLY A 530 -29.11 -15.01 -3.23
N ILE A 531 -30.03 -14.38 -2.52
CA ILE A 531 -29.79 -13.14 -1.77
C ILE A 531 -30.05 -13.43 -0.30
N VAL A 532 -29.03 -13.35 0.53
CA VAL A 532 -29.11 -13.42 1.99
C VAL A 532 -28.97 -12.01 2.54
N SER A 533 -29.98 -11.49 3.25
CA SER A 533 -30.01 -10.08 3.66
C SER A 533 -30.54 -9.87 5.08
N GLU A 534 -30.06 -8.80 5.77
CA GLU A 534 -30.65 -8.29 7.01
C GLU A 534 -32.10 -7.80 6.79
N ASP A 535 -32.45 -7.37 5.57
CA ASP A 535 -33.78 -6.94 5.16
C ASP A 535 -34.23 -7.67 3.89
N PRO A 536 -34.70 -8.92 3.99
CA PRO A 536 -35.11 -9.71 2.83
C PRO A 536 -36.37 -9.11 2.13
N ALA A 537 -37.15 -8.31 2.85
CA ALA A 537 -38.35 -7.67 2.26
C ALA A 537 -37.99 -6.73 1.11
N ARG A 538 -36.82 -6.14 1.14
CA ARG A 538 -36.28 -5.28 0.08
C ARG A 538 -36.16 -5.97 -1.27
N TYR A 539 -35.95 -7.29 -1.27
CA TYR A 539 -35.63 -8.09 -2.46
C TYR A 539 -36.73 -9.07 -2.87
N ARG A 540 -37.84 -9.18 -2.12
CA ARG A 540 -38.95 -10.13 -2.44
C ARG A 540 -39.49 -9.98 -3.84
N HIS A 541 -39.45 -8.80 -4.43
CA HIS A 541 -39.90 -8.56 -5.79
C HIS A 541 -38.99 -9.19 -6.86
N LEU A 542 -37.82 -9.67 -6.51
CA LEU A 542 -36.88 -10.39 -7.39
C LEU A 542 -37.05 -11.90 -7.31
N ASP A 543 -37.76 -12.40 -6.28
CA ASP A 543 -37.90 -13.84 -6.01
C ASP A 543 -38.55 -14.55 -7.19
N GLY A 544 -38.02 -15.71 -7.59
CA GLY A 544 -38.46 -16.45 -8.77
C GLY A 544 -37.67 -17.72 -9.00
N GLU A 545 -37.83 -18.37 -10.15
CA GLU A 545 -37.24 -19.68 -10.46
C GLU A 545 -35.69 -19.70 -10.32
N ARG A 546 -35.01 -18.65 -10.78
CA ARG A 546 -33.57 -18.54 -10.77
C ARG A 546 -33.01 -17.60 -9.66
N ILE A 547 -33.90 -16.96 -8.91
CA ILE A 547 -33.53 -16.08 -7.81
C ILE A 547 -34.30 -16.50 -6.57
N GLU A 548 -33.59 -16.59 -5.42
CA GLU A 548 -34.21 -16.91 -4.15
C GLU A 548 -33.72 -15.97 -3.05
N VAL A 549 -34.66 -15.50 -2.20
CA VAL A 549 -34.39 -14.50 -1.17
C VAL A 549 -34.50 -15.11 0.22
N PHE A 550 -33.46 -14.98 1.02
CA PHE A 550 -33.34 -15.50 2.38
C PHE A 550 -33.10 -14.40 3.39
N GLY A 551 -33.64 -14.54 4.61
CA GLY A 551 -33.18 -13.80 5.77
C GLY A 551 -31.85 -14.34 6.29
N LEU A 552 -31.14 -13.55 7.10
CA LEU A 552 -29.84 -13.95 7.65
C LEU A 552 -29.93 -15.27 8.44
N GLU A 553 -31.02 -15.50 9.16
CA GLU A 553 -31.29 -16.70 9.96
C GLU A 553 -31.35 -18.00 9.12
N ARG A 554 -31.53 -17.87 7.81
CA ARG A 554 -31.60 -18.99 6.88
C ARG A 554 -30.32 -19.22 6.07
N HIS A 555 -29.24 -18.52 6.39
CA HIS A 555 -28.00 -18.59 5.60
C HIS A 555 -27.44 -20.02 5.50
N ALA A 556 -27.47 -20.81 6.59
CA ALA A 556 -27.00 -22.19 6.59
C ALA A 556 -27.83 -23.08 5.65
N ALA A 557 -29.15 -22.94 5.66
CA ALA A 557 -30.03 -23.65 4.74
C ALA A 557 -29.78 -23.25 3.28
N ALA A 558 -29.49 -21.96 3.02
CA ALA A 558 -29.16 -21.48 1.68
C ALA A 558 -27.83 -22.08 1.19
N LEU A 559 -26.83 -22.22 2.04
CA LEU A 559 -25.55 -22.85 1.70
C LEU A 559 -25.78 -24.31 1.26
N GLU A 560 -26.44 -25.13 2.08
CA GLU A 560 -26.69 -26.54 1.77
C GLU A 560 -27.52 -26.70 0.48
N GLN A 561 -28.54 -25.85 0.29
CA GLN A 561 -29.36 -25.88 -0.93
C GLN A 561 -28.53 -25.55 -2.17
N PHE A 562 -27.67 -24.55 -2.13
CA PHE A 562 -26.86 -24.12 -3.28
C PHE A 562 -25.73 -25.09 -3.60
N LYS A 563 -25.23 -25.82 -2.64
CA LYS A 563 -24.24 -26.89 -2.81
C LYS A 563 -24.73 -28.01 -3.73
N GLU A 564 -26.01 -28.35 -3.66
CA GLU A 564 -26.63 -29.42 -4.44
C GLU A 564 -26.93 -29.01 -5.89
N ILE A 565 -26.78 -27.76 -6.25
CA ILE A 565 -27.06 -27.25 -7.61
C ILE A 565 -25.83 -27.45 -8.49
N ALA A 566 -25.96 -28.25 -9.55
CA ALA A 566 -24.89 -28.40 -10.53
C ALA A 566 -24.62 -27.12 -11.32
N GLY A 567 -23.33 -26.81 -11.51
CA GLY A 567 -22.87 -25.63 -12.22
C GLY A 567 -22.49 -24.47 -11.31
N THR A 568 -22.34 -23.29 -11.89
CA THR A 568 -21.90 -22.08 -11.18
C THR A 568 -23.10 -21.34 -10.58
N THR A 569 -23.11 -21.18 -9.27
CA THR A 569 -24.13 -20.45 -8.51
C THR A 569 -23.52 -19.30 -7.70
N VAL A 570 -24.35 -18.34 -7.27
CA VAL A 570 -23.90 -17.20 -6.45
C VAL A 570 -24.86 -16.98 -5.28
N LEU A 571 -24.34 -16.90 -4.08
CA LEU A 571 -25.03 -16.39 -2.89
C LEU A 571 -24.51 -14.99 -2.57
N ILE A 572 -25.36 -13.98 -2.72
CA ILE A 572 -25.06 -12.59 -2.37
C ILE A 572 -25.43 -12.40 -0.90
N LEU A 573 -24.46 -12.02 -0.06
CA LEU A 573 -24.70 -11.58 1.31
C LEU A 573 -24.76 -10.05 1.32
N ASP A 574 -25.96 -9.49 1.40
CA ASP A 574 -26.18 -8.05 1.56
C ASP A 574 -26.15 -7.66 3.05
N LYS A 575 -24.97 -7.33 3.52
CA LYS A 575 -24.72 -6.91 4.90
C LYS A 575 -23.61 -5.87 4.95
N GLU A 576 -23.89 -4.67 5.49
CA GLU A 576 -22.95 -3.55 5.54
C GLU A 576 -21.66 -3.90 6.28
N CYS A 577 -20.52 -3.40 5.81
CA CYS A 577 -19.24 -3.51 6.53
C CYS A 577 -19.36 -2.93 7.94
N ALA A 578 -19.07 -3.74 8.98
CA ALA A 578 -19.21 -3.34 10.38
C ALA A 578 -18.37 -2.10 10.72
N THR A 579 -17.18 -1.98 10.15
CA THR A 579 -16.29 -0.83 10.35
C THR A 579 -16.88 0.44 9.75
N GLU A 580 -17.40 0.38 8.53
CA GLU A 580 -18.01 1.54 7.87
C GLU A 580 -19.34 1.92 8.48
N LYS A 581 -20.15 0.94 8.90
CA LYS A 581 -21.35 1.17 9.70
C LYS A 581 -21.02 1.98 10.97
N GLY A 582 -19.97 1.60 11.68
CA GLY A 582 -19.50 2.32 12.86
C GLY A 582 -18.95 3.72 12.55
N ARG A 583 -18.21 3.89 11.45
CA ARG A 583 -17.70 5.21 10.99
C ARG A 583 -18.84 6.13 10.58
N ARG A 584 -19.80 5.64 9.81
CA ARG A 584 -20.99 6.38 9.37
C ARG A 584 -21.81 6.84 10.56
N ARG A 585 -22.13 5.96 11.52
CA ARG A 585 -22.84 6.31 12.75
C ARG A 585 -22.14 7.43 13.52
N ARG A 586 -20.82 7.34 13.71
CA ARG A 586 -20.03 8.39 14.40
C ARG A 586 -20.07 9.74 13.67
N ARG A 587 -19.92 9.76 12.34
CA ARG A 587 -20.00 11.00 11.53
C ARG A 587 -21.37 11.65 11.63
N GLN A 588 -22.44 10.87 11.71
CA GLN A 588 -23.82 11.34 11.83
C GLN A 588 -24.21 11.69 13.29
N GLY A 589 -23.30 11.47 14.24
CA GLY A 589 -23.58 11.70 15.66
C GLY A 589 -24.67 10.76 16.21
N LEU A 590 -24.91 9.63 15.55
CA LEU A 590 -25.89 8.65 15.99
C LEU A 590 -25.33 7.85 17.16
N THR A 591 -26.09 7.80 18.24
CA THR A 591 -25.82 6.89 19.37
C THR A 591 -26.34 5.50 19.01
N PRO A 592 -25.67 4.45 19.49
CA PRO A 592 -26.19 3.09 19.38
C PRO A 592 -27.56 2.96 20.06
N ASP A 593 -28.43 2.16 19.49
CA ASP A 593 -29.75 1.88 20.09
C ASP A 593 -29.64 0.97 21.30
N GLU A 594 -28.58 0.17 21.38
CA GLU A 594 -28.31 -0.79 22.43
C GLU A 594 -26.82 -0.82 22.78
N TYR A 595 -26.50 -1.14 24.04
CA TYR A 595 -25.17 -1.34 24.56
C TYR A 595 -25.08 -2.71 25.21
N VAL A 596 -24.09 -3.50 24.82
CA VAL A 596 -23.78 -4.78 25.46
C VAL A 596 -22.82 -4.51 26.61
N LEU A 597 -23.18 -4.91 27.80
CA LEU A 597 -22.38 -4.80 29.01
C LEU A 597 -22.14 -6.19 29.60
N ILE A 598 -21.03 -6.36 30.28
CA ILE A 598 -20.73 -7.55 31.08
C ILE A 598 -20.64 -7.13 32.54
N ASP A 599 -21.39 -7.81 33.39
CA ASP A 599 -21.34 -7.65 34.83
C ASP A 599 -20.09 -8.38 35.35
N GLU A 600 -19.16 -7.63 35.95
CA GLU A 600 -17.90 -8.17 36.46
C GLU A 600 -18.12 -9.08 37.69
N ASP A 601 -19.16 -8.82 38.48
CA ASP A 601 -19.47 -9.63 39.67
C ASP A 601 -19.98 -11.03 39.29
N ILE A 602 -20.58 -11.17 38.10
CA ILE A 602 -21.11 -12.43 37.58
C ILE A 602 -20.10 -13.11 36.63
N CYS A 603 -19.26 -12.34 35.97
CA CYS A 603 -18.28 -12.86 34.99
C CYS A 603 -17.27 -13.77 35.67
N GLU A 604 -17.14 -15.01 35.20
CA GLU A 604 -16.14 -15.97 35.69
C GLU A 604 -14.78 -15.88 34.97
N GLY A 605 -14.67 -15.05 33.93
CA GLY A 605 -13.44 -14.95 33.13
C GLY A 605 -13.16 -16.18 32.27
N CYS A 606 -14.17 -17.01 31.99
CA CYS A 606 -14.02 -18.28 31.25
C CYS A 606 -13.56 -18.11 29.79
N GLY A 607 -13.81 -16.94 29.17
CA GLY A 607 -13.42 -16.65 27.80
C GLY A 607 -14.40 -17.16 26.72
N ASP A 608 -15.52 -17.80 27.08
CA ASP A 608 -16.50 -18.34 26.11
C ASP A 608 -17.07 -17.28 25.18
N CYS A 609 -17.37 -16.08 25.71
CA CYS A 609 -17.81 -14.95 24.90
C CYS A 609 -16.76 -14.53 23.85
N TYR A 610 -15.48 -14.71 24.17
CA TYR A 610 -14.39 -14.44 23.27
C TYR A 610 -14.30 -15.52 22.19
N ALA A 611 -14.43 -16.79 22.58
CA ALA A 611 -14.45 -17.91 21.65
C ALA A 611 -15.63 -17.84 20.67
N GLN A 612 -16.85 -17.57 21.19
CA GLN A 612 -18.06 -17.44 20.38
C GLN A 612 -18.03 -16.29 19.40
N SER A 613 -17.44 -15.15 19.80
CA SER A 613 -17.28 -13.99 18.96
C SER A 613 -16.01 -14.04 18.07
N GLU A 614 -15.33 -15.21 18.00
CA GLU A 614 -14.03 -15.41 17.31
C GLU A 614 -12.97 -14.36 17.70
N GLY A 615 -12.88 -14.07 18.97
CA GLY A 615 -11.90 -13.11 19.44
C GLY A 615 -12.27 -11.66 19.15
N CYS A 616 -13.51 -11.27 19.37
CA CYS A 616 -13.97 -9.90 19.14
C CYS A 616 -13.03 -8.86 19.75
N ALA A 617 -12.54 -7.94 18.94
CA ALA A 617 -11.62 -6.89 19.37
C ALA A 617 -12.21 -5.92 20.41
N ALA A 618 -13.54 -5.92 20.57
CA ALA A 618 -14.24 -5.12 21.58
C ALA A 618 -14.24 -5.76 22.98
N LEU A 619 -14.03 -7.08 23.08
CA LEU A 619 -13.87 -7.76 24.37
C LEU A 619 -12.43 -7.60 24.85
N TYR A 620 -12.27 -7.33 26.15
CA TYR A 620 -10.95 -7.19 26.76
C TYR A 620 -10.95 -7.67 28.21
N SER A 621 -9.84 -8.19 28.67
CA SER A 621 -9.65 -8.63 30.03
C SER A 621 -9.35 -7.44 30.95
N VAL A 622 -9.96 -7.45 32.14
CA VAL A 622 -9.70 -6.52 33.24
C VAL A 622 -9.29 -7.33 34.45
N ALA A 623 -8.12 -7.03 34.99
CA ALA A 623 -7.68 -7.63 36.25
C ALA A 623 -8.46 -7.05 37.41
N THR A 624 -9.07 -7.92 38.21
CA THR A 624 -9.78 -7.56 39.44
C THR A 624 -9.21 -8.34 40.62
N GLU A 625 -9.62 -8.00 41.84
CA GLU A 625 -9.24 -8.75 43.04
C GLU A 625 -9.76 -10.20 43.05
N PHE A 626 -10.75 -10.52 42.19
CA PHE A 626 -11.33 -11.86 42.02
C PHE A 626 -10.87 -12.54 40.72
N GLY A 627 -9.73 -12.14 40.21
CA GLY A 627 -9.18 -12.66 38.96
C GLY A 627 -9.56 -11.81 37.72
N ASP A 628 -9.19 -12.30 36.57
CA ASP A 628 -9.45 -11.60 35.30
C ASP A 628 -10.92 -11.73 34.91
N LYS A 629 -11.52 -10.60 34.56
CA LYS A 629 -12.91 -10.48 34.11
C LYS A 629 -12.94 -9.93 32.68
N THR A 630 -14.03 -10.18 31.96
CA THR A 630 -14.19 -9.67 30.60
C THR A 630 -15.09 -8.44 30.61
N GLN A 631 -14.70 -7.41 29.85
CA GLN A 631 -15.51 -6.21 29.61
C GLN A 631 -15.65 -5.92 28.11
N VAL A 632 -16.64 -5.07 27.76
CA VAL A 632 -16.90 -4.63 26.38
C VAL A 632 -16.45 -3.19 26.18
N ARG A 633 -15.49 -2.98 25.30
CA ARG A 633 -15.05 -1.65 24.88
C ARG A 633 -16.06 -1.06 23.89
N GLN A 634 -16.99 -0.26 24.38
CA GLN A 634 -18.12 0.29 23.61
C GLN A 634 -17.68 1.07 22.36
N ALA A 635 -16.53 1.73 22.38
CA ALA A 635 -16.00 2.46 21.23
C ALA A 635 -15.62 1.55 20.05
N GLN A 636 -15.41 0.27 20.31
CA GLN A 636 -15.01 -0.75 19.31
C GLN A 636 -16.12 -1.75 19.02
N CYS A 637 -17.16 -1.80 19.84
CA CYS A 637 -18.29 -2.71 19.70
C CYS A 637 -19.08 -2.38 18.41
N ALA A 638 -19.25 -3.39 17.56
CA ALA A 638 -20.06 -3.30 16.35
C ALA A 638 -21.55 -3.57 16.59
N GLN A 639 -21.90 -4.05 17.77
CA GLN A 639 -23.28 -4.36 18.21
C GLN A 639 -23.95 -5.43 17.34
N ASP A 640 -23.21 -6.48 16.98
CA ASP A 640 -23.70 -7.63 16.24
C ASP A 640 -24.34 -8.72 17.12
N GLY A 641 -24.14 -8.65 18.43
CA GLY A 641 -24.70 -9.60 19.39
C GLY A 641 -24.00 -10.97 19.47
N LEU A 642 -23.00 -11.26 18.63
CA LEU A 642 -22.35 -12.58 18.61
C LEU A 642 -21.79 -13.04 19.97
N CYS A 643 -21.33 -12.11 20.80
CA CYS A 643 -20.79 -12.42 22.12
C CYS A 643 -21.87 -12.84 23.13
N ILE A 644 -23.15 -12.55 22.87
CA ILE A 644 -24.29 -12.88 23.77
C ILE A 644 -25.12 -14.06 23.27
N ASP A 645 -24.77 -14.66 22.11
CA ASP A 645 -25.45 -15.85 21.60
C ASP A 645 -25.21 -17.10 22.48
N GLY A 646 -24.19 -17.06 23.33
CA GLY A 646 -24.00 -18.03 24.41
C GLY A 646 -24.80 -17.67 25.65
N GLU A 647 -25.35 -18.65 26.33
CA GLU A 647 -26.21 -18.50 27.50
C GLU A 647 -25.47 -17.96 28.76
N CYS A 648 -24.55 -17.01 28.59
CA CYS A 648 -23.77 -16.45 29.69
C CYS A 648 -24.58 -15.46 30.50
N PRO A 649 -24.78 -15.67 31.83
CA PRO A 649 -25.63 -14.81 32.66
C PRO A 649 -25.02 -13.45 32.97
N SER A 650 -23.74 -13.21 32.69
CA SER A 650 -23.08 -11.93 32.98
C SER A 650 -23.39 -10.85 31.94
N PHE A 651 -24.03 -11.18 30.82
CA PHE A 651 -24.39 -10.21 29.80
C PHE A 651 -25.68 -9.43 30.15
N ALA A 652 -25.63 -8.12 29.92
CA ALA A 652 -26.77 -7.24 29.95
C ALA A 652 -26.83 -6.37 28.71
N VAL A 653 -28.01 -6.26 28.08
CA VAL A 653 -28.25 -5.35 26.96
C VAL A 653 -29.00 -4.14 27.48
N VAL A 654 -28.38 -2.96 27.40
CA VAL A 654 -28.94 -1.69 27.87
C VAL A 654 -29.46 -0.90 26.68
N LYS A 655 -30.76 -0.57 26.73
CA LYS A 655 -31.42 0.32 25.76
C LYS A 655 -31.56 1.71 26.39
N PRO A 656 -30.77 2.69 25.98
CA PRO A 656 -30.89 4.03 26.55
C PRO A 656 -32.24 4.67 26.18
N ALA A 657 -32.82 5.43 27.07
CA ALA A 657 -34.03 6.20 26.79
C ALA A 657 -33.74 7.22 25.65
N LYS A 658 -34.75 7.46 24.78
CA LYS A 658 -34.61 8.43 23.68
C LYS A 658 -34.11 9.79 24.22
N GLY A 659 -33.05 10.30 23.60
CA GLY A 659 -32.46 11.59 23.99
C GLY A 659 -31.38 11.50 25.09
N THR A 660 -31.08 10.31 25.62
CA THR A 660 -30.00 10.13 26.57
C THR A 660 -28.65 10.40 25.85
N ARG A 661 -27.90 11.39 26.36
CA ARG A 661 -26.51 11.62 25.92
C ARG A 661 -25.58 11.04 26.97
N LEU A 662 -24.72 10.11 26.58
CA LEU A 662 -23.62 9.66 27.42
C LEU A 662 -22.72 10.87 27.73
N ARG A 663 -22.64 11.28 28.99
CA ARG A 663 -21.66 12.28 29.43
C ARG A 663 -20.28 11.61 29.37
N ARG A 664 -19.41 12.11 28.51
CA ARG A 664 -17.98 11.78 28.61
C ARG A 664 -17.51 12.30 29.97
N ARG A 665 -17.05 11.39 30.83
CA ARG A 665 -16.36 11.77 32.07
C ARG A 665 -15.16 12.62 31.62
N ARG A 666 -15.12 13.89 31.97
CA ARG A 666 -13.93 14.70 31.79
C ARG A 666 -12.88 14.08 32.73
N PRO A 667 -11.66 13.81 32.26
CA PRO A 667 -10.57 13.43 33.15
C PRO A 667 -10.46 14.53 34.21
N GLU A 668 -10.29 14.11 35.46
CA GLU A 668 -10.00 15.06 36.53
C GLU A 668 -8.71 15.79 36.17
N PRO A 669 -8.63 17.11 36.32
CA PRO A 669 -7.38 17.81 36.12
C PRO A 669 -6.34 17.19 37.07
N LEU A 670 -5.22 16.81 36.52
CA LEU A 670 -4.04 16.42 37.32
C LEU A 670 -3.51 17.72 37.94
N ASP A 671 -3.63 17.84 39.25
CA ASP A 671 -3.37 19.10 39.98
C ASP A 671 -1.91 19.55 39.93
N GLU A 672 -0.96 18.63 39.83
CA GLU A 672 0.46 18.92 39.53
C GLU A 672 1.12 17.69 38.89
N LEU A 673 1.66 17.86 37.69
CA LEU A 673 2.58 16.87 37.12
C LEU A 673 3.99 17.24 37.57
N PRO A 674 4.79 16.25 38.01
CA PRO A 674 6.22 16.52 38.26
C PRO A 674 6.88 17.00 36.97
N GLU A 675 7.77 17.98 37.09
CA GLU A 675 8.59 18.42 35.96
C GLU A 675 9.35 17.21 35.39
N PRO A 676 9.31 16.97 34.07
CA PRO A 676 10.03 15.87 33.48
C PRO A 676 11.54 16.09 33.65
N PRO A 677 12.33 15.03 33.85
CA PRO A 677 13.77 15.16 33.89
C PRO A 677 14.27 15.71 32.55
N GLU A 678 15.17 16.69 32.59
CA GLU A 678 15.79 17.20 31.39
C GLU A 678 16.67 16.10 30.76
N CYS A 679 16.31 15.70 29.54
CA CYS A 679 17.14 14.81 28.74
C CYS A 679 18.02 15.64 27.79
N PRO A 680 19.35 15.48 27.79
CA PRO A 680 20.20 16.17 26.82
C PRO A 680 19.86 15.72 25.41
N LEU A 681 19.60 16.68 24.51
CA LEU A 681 19.28 16.43 23.07
C LEU A 681 20.51 16.76 22.19
N ASP A 682 21.70 16.47 22.68
CA ASP A 682 22.99 16.65 22.00
C ASP A 682 23.34 15.50 21.04
N ARG A 683 22.56 14.45 21.06
CA ARG A 683 22.68 13.25 20.22
C ARG A 683 21.32 12.80 19.70
N PRO A 684 21.29 11.93 18.64
CA PRO A 684 20.03 11.34 18.16
C PRO A 684 19.32 10.60 19.30
N TYR A 685 18.01 10.83 19.40
CA TYR A 685 17.13 10.22 20.39
C TYR A 685 16.07 9.38 19.69
N ALA A 686 15.93 8.12 20.07
CA ALA A 686 14.95 7.19 19.50
C ALA A 686 13.80 6.94 20.49
N ILE A 687 12.58 7.04 20.01
CA ILE A 687 11.35 6.71 20.76
C ILE A 687 10.70 5.53 20.06
N PHE A 688 10.53 4.42 20.78
CA PHE A 688 9.82 3.26 20.28
C PHE A 688 8.45 3.18 20.97
N ALA A 689 7.37 3.34 20.19
CA ALA A 689 5.99 3.30 20.68
C ALA A 689 5.26 2.10 20.09
N MET A 690 4.71 1.25 20.93
CA MET A 690 3.92 0.07 20.53
C MET A 690 2.50 0.15 21.08
N GLY A 691 1.56 -0.45 20.37
CA GLY A 691 0.18 -0.58 20.83
C GLY A 691 -0.71 -1.41 19.91
N ARG A 692 -1.96 -1.56 20.32
CA ARG A 692 -2.98 -2.21 19.49
C ARG A 692 -3.58 -1.19 18.50
N GLY A 693 -3.90 -1.65 17.29
CA GLY A 693 -4.60 -0.84 16.30
C GLY A 693 -5.89 -0.25 16.87
N GLY A 694 -6.11 1.04 16.62
CA GLY A 694 -7.24 1.80 17.15
C GLY A 694 -7.01 2.43 18.54
N THR A 695 -5.89 2.20 19.22
CA THR A 695 -5.57 2.82 20.52
C THR A 695 -4.94 4.21 20.40
N GLY A 696 -4.66 4.67 19.18
CA GLY A 696 -4.11 6.00 18.92
C GLY A 696 -2.58 6.08 18.91
N VAL A 697 -1.85 4.97 18.90
CA VAL A 697 -0.38 4.94 18.92
C VAL A 697 0.20 5.77 17.77
N VAL A 698 -0.28 5.56 16.54
CA VAL A 698 0.17 6.34 15.37
C VAL A 698 -0.08 7.84 15.58
N THR A 699 -1.25 8.21 16.13
CA THR A 699 -1.58 9.62 16.40
C THR A 699 -0.64 10.22 17.43
N ILE A 700 -0.35 9.49 18.52
CA ILE A 700 0.57 9.95 19.57
C ILE A 700 1.98 10.14 18.99
N SER A 701 2.48 9.16 18.22
CA SER A 701 3.79 9.25 17.58
C SER A 701 3.89 10.47 16.65
N HIS A 702 2.86 10.75 15.86
CA HIS A 702 2.82 11.93 15.00
C HIS A 702 2.77 13.24 15.80
N LEU A 703 2.02 13.29 16.92
CA LEU A 703 1.96 14.47 17.79
C LEU A 703 3.34 14.77 18.41
N ILE A 704 4.04 13.74 18.89
CA ILE A 704 5.40 13.89 19.45
C ILE A 704 6.36 14.39 18.35
N ALA A 705 6.30 13.77 17.17
CA ALA A 705 7.14 14.14 16.04
C ALA A 705 6.89 15.60 15.60
N TYR A 706 5.62 15.99 15.55
CA TYR A 706 5.25 17.38 15.18
C TYR A 706 5.72 18.38 16.23
N ALA A 707 5.56 18.07 17.50
CA ALA A 707 6.04 18.92 18.61
C ALA A 707 7.56 19.09 18.55
N ALA A 708 8.32 18.02 18.35
CA ALA A 708 9.77 18.07 18.22
C ALA A 708 10.22 18.91 17.01
N MET A 709 9.54 18.81 15.86
CA MET A 709 9.82 19.67 14.71
C MET A 709 9.57 21.13 15.03
N MET A 710 8.48 21.46 15.77
CA MET A 710 8.19 22.82 16.20
C MET A 710 9.27 23.41 17.12
N GLU A 711 9.93 22.56 17.89
CA GLU A 711 11.12 22.92 18.68
C GLU A 711 12.42 23.02 17.84
N GLY A 712 12.30 22.95 16.52
CA GLY A 712 13.44 23.07 15.59
C GLY A 712 14.26 21.79 15.41
N LYS A 713 13.79 20.65 15.92
CA LYS A 713 14.46 19.36 15.74
C LYS A 713 14.17 18.80 14.36
N TYR A 714 15.11 18.04 13.81
CA TYR A 714 14.88 17.19 12.66
C TYR A 714 14.27 15.86 13.13
N VAL A 715 13.17 15.45 12.56
CA VAL A 715 12.44 14.26 12.99
C VAL A 715 12.24 13.32 11.81
N TYR A 716 12.50 12.04 12.06
CA TYR A 716 12.08 10.95 11.18
C TYR A 716 11.18 10.00 11.98
N LEU A 717 10.07 9.64 11.41
CA LEU A 717 9.09 8.71 11.98
C LEU A 717 8.88 7.56 10.98
N SER A 718 8.95 6.33 11.45
CA SER A 718 8.55 5.16 10.69
C SER A 718 7.39 4.48 11.39
N ASN A 719 6.29 4.25 10.67
CA ASN A 719 5.16 3.48 11.16
C ASN A 719 5.24 2.06 10.59
N ASN A 720 5.21 1.08 11.48
CA ASN A 720 5.08 -0.31 11.07
C ASN A 720 3.66 -0.78 11.37
N THR A 721 2.72 -0.39 10.50
CA THR A 721 1.33 -0.81 10.60
C THR A 721 1.18 -2.18 9.98
N GLY A 722 0.59 -3.14 10.72
CA GLY A 722 0.14 -4.39 10.13
C GLY A 722 -1.01 -4.19 9.14
N LEU A 723 -1.57 -5.29 8.62
CA LEU A 723 -2.79 -5.28 7.81
C LEU A 723 -3.87 -4.40 8.47
N ALA A 724 -4.59 -3.60 7.66
CA ALA A 724 -5.58 -2.62 8.12
C ALA A 724 -6.74 -3.27 8.88
N GLN A 725 -6.51 -3.61 10.13
CA GLN A 725 -7.45 -4.31 10.99
C GLN A 725 -7.65 -3.55 12.29
N LYS A 726 -8.86 -3.59 12.81
CA LYS A 726 -9.09 -3.20 14.19
C LYS A 726 -8.41 -4.19 15.13
N GLY A 727 -7.54 -3.68 16.00
CA GLY A 727 -6.90 -4.48 17.05
C GLY A 727 -5.61 -5.21 16.65
N GLY A 728 -5.12 -5.07 15.42
CA GLY A 728 -3.78 -5.56 15.05
C GLY A 728 -2.65 -4.76 15.75
N PRO A 729 -1.42 -5.29 15.82
CA PRO A 729 -0.28 -4.57 16.39
C PRO A 729 0.10 -3.37 15.50
N VAL A 730 0.52 -2.30 16.13
CA VAL A 730 1.05 -1.09 15.48
C VAL A 730 2.41 -0.79 16.10
#